data_9957892725a5ef73b333b551ca38cf54
#
_entry.id   9957892725a5ef73b333b551ca38cf54
#
_cell.length_a   1.000
_cell.length_b   1.000
_cell.length_c   1.000
_cell.angle_alpha   90.00
_cell.angle_beta   90.00
_cell.angle_gamma   90.00
#
_symmetry.space_group_name_H-M   'P 1'
#
loop_
_entity.id
_entity.type
_entity.pdbx_description
1 polymer ?
#
loop_
_entity_poly.entity_id
_entity_poly.type
_entity_poly.pdbx_seq_one_letter_code
_entity_poly.pdbx_strand_id
1 'polypeptide(L)'
;MAAEKKDTGARVAKFFGIDTSRPEGYVPDLNDADYLYVEQEPTVWEYFQEITPSLAQVGNYFYRLFPFLSWIGNYNLTWLTGDLIAGITVGAVVVPQSMAYAKLAALPVEYGLYSSFMGVLIYWFFATSKDITIGPVAVMSQVTGNVVLAVAERAPEIPGHVVASALALITGCIILFLGLARLGWIVEFISLPAICAFMTGSAINILAGQVPKLMGIPNINTRGRGTHLVIIDTLKGLPNTGIDAALGLTSLFLLYALRAFCSFMAKKQPHRAKMWFIISTLRTAFTILLYTGIAAGIVIKKKNNKYLDLVGTVPSGFQHAGAPQLNTTIINAFVSELPAAVIVMLIEHISISKSFGRINNYVIDPSQELVAIGVTNILAPFLGAYPATGSFSRTAIKSKAGVRTPFAGVITAVVVLLALYALTALFFYIPNSALAAVIIHAVGDVITPPQTVFQFWRVAPHEVVIFLAGVLVTVFTNIENGVYVTICTSFVVLIWRLFLSEGRFLGRTRVRTVRQTNSAQASSSDGEGKAKETVTEDEKDFSLRPGFLPVEHEDGSNSEVVVDNPYPGVFVYRFAEGFNYPNASRYLNHLTTVIFKTTRRTDPSLLGKVGDRPWNAAGKRGQLEDNSHLPTLKAIVLDFSAVNNIDATSVQALLDTRSQLDRYAAPDKVDWHFANITSRWTKRGLVAAGFGIRNGPPGRTIFSIAELGGADSAAAAAEAERRKAAEQLKEKNTDDIESIGGVSRRSSNKQVAVQGLNRPLFHFDLHEAVEAAIANAQLKTP
;
A
#
# COMPACT_ATOMS: atom_id res chain seq x y z
N MET A 1 15.81 -46.09 -4.98
CA MET A 1 16.49 -45.73 -6.25
C MET A 1 15.77 -44.55 -6.86
N ALA A 2 16.13 -43.35 -6.47
CA ALA A 2 15.66 -42.11 -7.11
C ALA A 2 16.53 -41.90 -8.36
N ALA A 3 15.88 -41.85 -9.52
CA ALA A 3 16.56 -41.61 -10.79
C ALA A 3 17.28 -40.25 -10.73
N GLU A 4 18.60 -40.23 -10.86
CA GLU A 4 19.40 -39.05 -11.10
C GLU A 4 18.84 -38.26 -12.29
N LYS A 5 18.05 -37.23 -12.04
CA LYS A 5 17.72 -36.23 -13.03
C LYS A 5 19.05 -35.58 -13.46
N LYS A 6 19.53 -35.90 -14.64
CA LYS A 6 20.72 -35.33 -15.26
C LYS A 6 20.62 -33.80 -15.25
N ASP A 7 21.28 -33.17 -14.28
CA ASP A 7 21.32 -31.71 -14.17
C ASP A 7 22.17 -31.15 -15.31
N THR A 8 21.46 -30.66 -16.34
CA THR A 8 22.09 -30.00 -17.49
C THR A 8 22.96 -28.79 -17.08
N GLY A 9 22.57 -28.11 -16.01
CA GLY A 9 23.30 -26.96 -15.44
C GLY A 9 24.67 -27.38 -14.88
N ALA A 10 24.73 -28.51 -14.18
CA ALA A 10 26.02 -29.05 -13.68
C ALA A 10 26.98 -29.46 -14.81
N ARG A 11 26.45 -29.94 -15.93
CA ARG A 11 27.30 -30.25 -17.12
C ARG A 11 27.88 -29.00 -17.77
N VAL A 12 27.06 -27.95 -17.90
CA VAL A 12 27.49 -26.66 -18.44
C VAL A 12 28.53 -26.02 -17.49
N ALA A 13 28.29 -26.03 -16.18
CA ALA A 13 29.21 -25.53 -15.19
C ALA A 13 30.59 -26.27 -15.25
N LYS A 14 30.56 -27.60 -15.37
CA LYS A 14 31.79 -28.42 -15.53
C LYS A 14 32.54 -28.10 -16.82
N PHE A 15 31.80 -27.77 -17.91
CA PHE A 15 32.44 -27.32 -19.15
C PHE A 15 33.22 -26.00 -18.97
N PHE A 16 32.74 -25.09 -18.11
CA PHE A 16 33.46 -23.86 -17.76
C PHE A 16 34.47 -24.03 -16.60
N GLY A 17 34.75 -25.25 -16.17
CA GLY A 17 35.71 -25.50 -15.08
C GLY A 17 35.17 -25.12 -13.69
N ILE A 18 33.86 -24.90 -13.55
CA ILE A 18 33.21 -24.55 -12.27
C ILE A 18 32.98 -25.85 -11.50
N ASP A 19 33.59 -25.95 -10.32
CA ASP A 19 33.31 -27.04 -9.40
C ASP A 19 31.93 -26.87 -8.76
N THR A 20 31.02 -27.78 -9.07
CA THR A 20 29.69 -27.84 -8.51
C THR A 20 29.57 -28.81 -7.34
N SER A 21 30.67 -29.40 -6.89
CA SER A 21 30.69 -30.26 -5.70
C SER A 21 30.32 -29.44 -4.48
N ARG A 22 29.32 -29.90 -3.74
CA ARG A 22 28.86 -29.26 -2.52
C ARG A 22 29.35 -30.07 -1.33
N PRO A 23 29.84 -29.42 -0.27
CA PRO A 23 30.13 -30.15 0.97
C PRO A 23 28.83 -30.81 1.48
N GLU A 24 28.83 -32.14 1.50
CA GLU A 24 27.76 -32.91 2.11
C GLU A 24 27.85 -32.76 3.63
N GLY A 25 26.79 -32.33 4.28
CA GLY A 25 26.70 -32.30 5.74
C GLY A 25 26.73 -33.73 6.31
N TYR A 26 27.48 -33.94 7.39
CA TYR A 26 27.43 -35.18 8.14
C TYR A 26 26.00 -35.39 8.63
N VAL A 27 25.37 -36.48 8.22
CA VAL A 27 24.08 -36.92 8.76
C VAL A 27 24.41 -37.78 9.98
N PRO A 28 23.97 -37.43 11.18
CA PRO A 28 24.21 -38.26 12.35
C PRO A 28 23.66 -39.67 12.12
N ASP A 29 24.44 -40.69 12.45
CA ASP A 29 23.96 -42.08 12.54
C ASP A 29 23.03 -42.16 13.78
N LEU A 30 21.75 -41.89 13.55
CA LEU A 30 20.72 -42.08 14.55
C LEU A 30 20.27 -43.54 14.46
N ASN A 31 20.40 -44.28 15.54
CA ASN A 31 19.95 -45.69 15.64
C ASN A 31 18.43 -45.86 15.35
N ASP A 32 17.67 -44.78 15.31
CA ASP A 32 16.25 -44.74 14.97
C ASP A 32 16.04 -44.12 13.56
N ALA A 33 15.91 -44.99 12.57
CA ALA A 33 15.63 -44.62 11.19
C ALA A 33 14.30 -43.83 10.99
N ASP A 34 13.45 -43.79 12.02
CA ASP A 34 12.13 -43.15 11.96
C ASP A 34 12.18 -41.62 11.96
N TYR A 35 13.26 -40.99 12.41
CA TYR A 35 13.40 -39.53 12.48
C TYR A 35 14.17 -38.94 11.32
N LEU A 36 14.66 -39.75 10.36
CA LEU A 36 15.56 -39.30 9.32
C LEU A 36 14.83 -38.45 8.28
N TYR A 37 15.04 -37.14 8.33
CA TYR A 37 14.61 -36.21 7.28
C TYR A 37 15.83 -35.47 6.71
N VAL A 38 16.05 -35.64 5.39
CA VAL A 38 17.08 -34.93 4.64
C VAL A 38 16.42 -33.89 3.76
N GLU A 39 16.66 -32.62 4.03
CA GLU A 39 16.09 -31.51 3.27
C GLU A 39 16.76 -31.42 1.89
N GLN A 40 15.95 -31.46 0.83
CA GLN A 40 16.42 -31.27 -0.55
C GLN A 40 16.46 -29.78 -0.89
N GLU A 41 17.56 -29.37 -1.54
CA GLU A 41 17.69 -28.00 -1.99
C GLU A 41 16.82 -27.74 -3.24
N PRO A 42 16.14 -26.57 -3.32
CA PRO A 42 15.36 -26.21 -4.47
C PRO A 42 16.26 -26.05 -5.72
N THR A 43 15.80 -26.59 -6.85
CA THR A 43 16.52 -26.50 -8.13
C THR A 43 16.23 -25.19 -8.85
N VAL A 44 17.12 -24.77 -9.76
CA VAL A 44 16.89 -23.58 -10.60
C VAL A 44 15.66 -23.76 -11.49
N TRP A 45 15.35 -25.01 -11.90
CA TRP A 45 14.16 -25.29 -12.68
C TRP A 45 12.88 -25.03 -11.87
N GLU A 46 12.83 -25.38 -10.60
CA GLU A 46 11.72 -25.07 -9.71
C GLU A 46 11.51 -23.56 -9.58
N TYR A 47 12.60 -22.77 -9.52
CA TYR A 47 12.51 -21.31 -9.52
C TYR A 47 11.77 -20.78 -10.77
N PHE A 48 12.13 -21.27 -11.94
CA PHE A 48 11.44 -20.88 -13.17
C PHE A 48 10.00 -21.40 -13.23
N GLN A 49 9.72 -22.58 -12.70
CA GLN A 49 8.38 -23.13 -12.62
C GLN A 49 7.47 -22.33 -11.66
N GLU A 50 8.02 -21.77 -10.58
CA GLU A 50 7.28 -20.91 -9.65
C GLU A 50 6.91 -19.56 -10.30
N ILE A 51 7.77 -19.03 -11.17
CA ILE A 51 7.55 -17.74 -11.84
C ILE A 51 6.70 -17.89 -13.10
N THR A 52 6.82 -18.99 -13.84
CA THR A 52 6.08 -19.18 -15.09
C THR A 52 4.62 -19.51 -14.82
N PRO A 53 3.66 -18.73 -15.37
CA PRO A 53 2.25 -18.99 -15.16
C PRO A 53 1.80 -20.27 -15.88
N SER A 54 0.97 -21.08 -15.24
CA SER A 54 0.35 -22.23 -15.87
C SER A 54 -0.70 -21.80 -16.92
N LEU A 55 -1.02 -22.66 -17.90
CA LEU A 55 -2.04 -22.39 -18.91
C LEU A 55 -3.41 -22.04 -18.29
N ALA A 56 -3.75 -22.67 -17.15
CA ALA A 56 -4.96 -22.37 -16.40
C ALA A 56 -4.91 -20.95 -15.79
N GLN A 57 -3.75 -20.51 -15.31
CA GLN A 57 -3.57 -19.14 -14.82
C GLN A 57 -3.66 -18.11 -15.94
N VAL A 58 -3.13 -18.43 -17.13
CA VAL A 58 -3.25 -17.56 -18.31
C VAL A 58 -4.73 -17.45 -18.75
N GLY A 59 -5.47 -18.57 -18.84
CA GLY A 59 -6.90 -18.54 -19.12
C GLY A 59 -7.69 -17.73 -18.10
N ASN A 60 -7.37 -17.90 -16.83
CA ASN A 60 -7.99 -17.14 -15.73
C ASN A 60 -7.65 -15.64 -15.79
N TYR A 61 -6.46 -15.28 -16.26
CA TYR A 61 -6.06 -13.90 -16.50
C TYR A 61 -6.98 -13.23 -17.54
N PHE A 62 -7.22 -13.85 -18.70
CA PHE A 62 -8.11 -13.30 -19.73
C PHE A 62 -9.56 -13.22 -19.26
N TYR A 63 -10.05 -14.20 -18.50
CA TYR A 63 -11.39 -14.16 -17.92
C TYR A 63 -11.55 -12.99 -16.94
N ARG A 64 -10.53 -12.74 -16.11
CA ARG A 64 -10.51 -11.63 -15.14
C ARG A 64 -10.38 -10.24 -15.75
N LEU A 65 -10.00 -10.12 -17.03
CA LEU A 65 -10.01 -8.83 -17.73
C LEU A 65 -11.42 -8.26 -17.90
N PHE A 66 -12.46 -9.12 -17.84
CA PHE A 66 -13.85 -8.73 -17.99
C PHE A 66 -14.66 -9.09 -16.74
N PRO A 67 -14.49 -8.37 -15.62
CA PRO A 67 -15.15 -8.70 -14.36
C PRO A 67 -16.67 -8.69 -14.43
N PHE A 68 -17.28 -7.94 -15.37
CA PHE A 68 -18.72 -7.90 -15.55
C PHE A 68 -19.33 -9.27 -15.84
N LEU A 69 -18.60 -10.19 -16.46
CA LEU A 69 -19.05 -11.56 -16.75
C LEU A 69 -19.38 -12.34 -15.47
N SER A 70 -18.75 -12.02 -14.36
CA SER A 70 -18.95 -12.71 -13.08
C SER A 70 -20.27 -12.37 -12.38
N TRP A 71 -20.86 -11.19 -12.64
CA TRP A 71 -22.04 -10.72 -11.94
C TRP A 71 -23.25 -10.44 -12.83
N ILE A 72 -23.07 -10.27 -14.16
CA ILE A 72 -24.16 -9.90 -15.07
C ILE A 72 -25.26 -10.96 -15.11
N GLY A 73 -24.90 -12.26 -15.01
CA GLY A 73 -25.86 -13.37 -14.98
C GLY A 73 -26.74 -13.41 -13.73
N ASN A 74 -26.32 -12.78 -12.65
CA ASN A 74 -27.03 -12.74 -11.38
C ASN A 74 -27.78 -11.39 -11.14
N TYR A 75 -27.88 -10.55 -12.19
CA TYR A 75 -28.49 -9.23 -12.07
C TYR A 75 -29.99 -9.34 -11.78
N ASN A 76 -30.49 -8.58 -10.79
CA ASN A 76 -31.86 -8.67 -10.32
C ASN A 76 -32.49 -7.28 -10.10
N LEU A 77 -33.82 -7.23 -9.90
CA LEU A 77 -34.58 -5.98 -9.73
C LEU A 77 -34.12 -5.18 -8.50
N THR A 78 -33.67 -5.83 -7.43
CA THR A 78 -33.16 -5.14 -6.23
C THR A 78 -31.86 -4.40 -6.54
N TRP A 79 -31.01 -4.99 -7.36
CA TRP A 79 -29.80 -4.34 -7.84
C TRP A 79 -30.14 -3.17 -8.77
N LEU A 80 -31.08 -3.39 -9.71
CA LEU A 80 -31.51 -2.34 -10.63
C LEU A 80 -32.06 -1.11 -9.88
N THR A 81 -32.88 -1.28 -8.86
CA THR A 81 -33.43 -0.14 -8.09
C THR A 81 -32.33 0.63 -7.36
N GLY A 82 -31.34 -0.07 -6.76
CA GLY A 82 -30.20 0.58 -6.14
C GLY A 82 -29.33 1.33 -7.14
N ASP A 83 -29.04 0.71 -8.28
CA ASP A 83 -28.24 1.30 -9.36
C ASP A 83 -28.96 2.47 -10.04
N LEU A 84 -30.29 2.41 -10.19
CA LEU A 84 -31.09 3.48 -10.75
C LEU A 84 -31.04 4.73 -9.86
N ILE A 85 -31.29 4.56 -8.55
CA ILE A 85 -31.22 5.67 -7.59
C ILE A 85 -29.83 6.29 -7.57
N ALA A 86 -28.79 5.45 -7.49
CA ALA A 86 -27.40 5.92 -7.46
C ALA A 86 -27.00 6.60 -8.79
N GLY A 87 -27.36 6.01 -9.93
CA GLY A 87 -27.03 6.53 -11.26
C GLY A 87 -27.68 7.88 -11.55
N ILE A 88 -28.97 8.03 -11.27
CA ILE A 88 -29.68 9.33 -11.44
C ILE A 88 -29.12 10.39 -10.50
N THR A 89 -28.91 10.03 -9.22
CA THR A 89 -28.37 10.96 -8.22
C THR A 89 -26.99 11.48 -8.60
N VAL A 90 -26.11 10.59 -9.05
CA VAL A 90 -24.77 10.96 -9.52
C VAL A 90 -24.86 11.76 -10.83
N GLY A 91 -25.71 11.36 -11.77
CA GLY A 91 -25.91 12.06 -13.04
C GLY A 91 -26.29 13.53 -12.85
N ALA A 92 -27.25 13.80 -11.94
CA ALA A 92 -27.68 15.17 -11.62
C ALA A 92 -26.53 16.04 -11.05
N VAL A 93 -25.55 15.44 -10.37
CA VAL A 93 -24.39 16.15 -9.81
C VAL A 93 -23.26 16.26 -10.84
N VAL A 94 -23.05 15.23 -11.65
CA VAL A 94 -21.96 15.18 -12.64
C VAL A 94 -22.12 16.28 -13.69
N VAL A 95 -23.34 16.54 -14.19
CA VAL A 95 -23.57 17.52 -15.26
C VAL A 95 -23.00 18.91 -14.92
N PRO A 96 -23.43 19.58 -13.84
CA PRO A 96 -22.87 20.90 -13.53
C PRO A 96 -21.38 20.85 -13.13
N GLN A 97 -20.93 19.80 -12.45
CA GLN A 97 -19.53 19.67 -12.07
C GLN A 97 -18.61 19.50 -13.27
N SER A 98 -19.01 18.69 -14.25
CA SER A 98 -18.17 18.44 -15.43
C SER A 98 -18.01 19.69 -16.29
N MET A 99 -19.05 20.50 -16.42
CA MET A 99 -18.95 21.80 -17.10
C MET A 99 -17.99 22.74 -16.36
N ALA A 100 -18.07 22.77 -15.02
CA ALA A 100 -17.16 23.56 -14.20
C ALA A 100 -15.69 23.10 -14.37
N TYR A 101 -15.45 21.78 -14.41
CA TYR A 101 -14.11 21.22 -14.56
C TYR A 101 -13.53 21.38 -15.99
N ALA A 102 -14.36 21.41 -17.02
CA ALA A 102 -13.90 21.79 -18.37
C ALA A 102 -13.30 23.20 -18.39
N LYS A 103 -13.90 24.13 -17.65
CA LYS A 103 -13.31 25.50 -17.50
C LYS A 103 -11.97 25.46 -16.75
N LEU A 104 -11.74 24.54 -15.82
CA LEU A 104 -10.42 24.31 -15.23
C LEU A 104 -9.42 23.78 -16.24
N ALA A 105 -9.86 22.90 -17.13
CA ALA A 105 -9.03 22.35 -18.21
C ALA A 105 -8.75 23.34 -19.36
N ALA A 106 -9.16 24.61 -19.26
CA ALA A 106 -9.08 25.62 -20.31
C ALA A 106 -9.80 25.21 -21.59
N LEU A 107 -10.88 24.45 -21.46
CA LEU A 107 -11.69 23.95 -22.57
C LEU A 107 -13.13 24.51 -22.48
N PRO A 108 -13.86 24.55 -23.60
CA PRO A 108 -15.29 24.74 -23.60
C PRO A 108 -16.03 23.70 -22.76
N VAL A 109 -17.17 24.06 -22.22
CA VAL A 109 -17.88 23.23 -21.20
C VAL A 109 -18.40 21.89 -21.73
N GLU A 110 -18.70 21.78 -23.01
CA GLU A 110 -19.16 20.57 -23.68
C GLU A 110 -18.16 19.43 -23.58
N TYR A 111 -16.85 19.71 -23.59
CA TYR A 111 -15.82 18.67 -23.43
C TYR A 111 -15.86 18.00 -22.06
N GLY A 112 -16.34 18.71 -21.04
CA GLY A 112 -16.59 18.15 -19.73
C GLY A 112 -17.72 17.12 -19.73
N LEU A 113 -18.80 17.41 -20.47
CA LEU A 113 -19.92 16.49 -20.65
C LEU A 113 -19.50 15.24 -21.44
N TYR A 114 -18.70 15.40 -22.52
CA TYR A 114 -18.16 14.28 -23.28
C TYR A 114 -17.31 13.33 -22.42
N SER A 115 -16.41 13.90 -21.60
CA SER A 115 -15.57 13.11 -20.68
C SER A 115 -16.38 12.43 -19.60
N SER A 116 -17.47 13.05 -19.12
CA SER A 116 -18.37 12.43 -18.13
C SER A 116 -19.19 11.29 -18.72
N PHE A 117 -19.63 11.41 -19.96
CA PHE A 117 -20.40 10.37 -20.65
C PHE A 117 -19.57 9.10 -20.84
N MET A 118 -18.42 9.23 -21.52
CA MET A 118 -17.57 8.09 -21.85
C MET A 118 -16.96 7.45 -20.60
N GLY A 119 -16.58 8.26 -19.62
CA GLY A 119 -15.98 7.78 -18.39
C GLY A 119 -16.83 6.74 -17.67
N VAL A 120 -18.10 7.03 -17.48
CA VAL A 120 -19.02 6.11 -16.78
C VAL A 120 -19.57 5.01 -17.67
N LEU A 121 -19.65 5.24 -19.01
CA LEU A 121 -20.19 4.26 -19.97
C LEU A 121 -19.27 3.07 -20.14
N ILE A 122 -17.95 3.24 -20.15
CA ILE A 122 -16.98 2.17 -20.43
C ILE A 122 -16.54 1.45 -19.16
N TYR A 123 -16.42 2.17 -18.06
CA TYR A 123 -15.84 1.65 -16.83
C TYR A 123 -16.46 0.33 -16.33
N TRP A 124 -17.77 0.14 -16.42
CA TRP A 124 -18.44 -1.03 -15.85
C TRP A 124 -18.02 -2.37 -16.48
N PHE A 125 -17.52 -2.38 -17.72
CA PHE A 125 -17.02 -3.59 -18.36
C PHE A 125 -15.76 -4.15 -17.69
N PHE A 126 -14.91 -3.27 -17.18
CA PHE A 126 -13.58 -3.60 -16.65
C PHE A 126 -13.46 -3.40 -15.14
N ALA A 127 -14.48 -2.84 -14.52
CA ALA A 127 -14.46 -2.41 -13.11
C ALA A 127 -14.40 -3.57 -12.11
N THR A 128 -13.58 -3.43 -11.09
CA THR A 128 -13.61 -4.24 -9.88
C THR A 128 -14.30 -3.51 -8.70
N SER A 129 -14.46 -2.19 -8.81
CA SER A 129 -15.18 -1.38 -7.82
C SER A 129 -16.60 -1.05 -8.29
N LYS A 130 -17.60 -1.31 -7.44
CA LYS A 130 -19.00 -0.91 -7.71
C LYS A 130 -19.26 0.58 -7.48
N ASP A 131 -18.45 1.23 -6.65
CA ASP A 131 -18.71 2.58 -6.16
C ASP A 131 -18.11 3.68 -7.03
N ILE A 132 -16.97 3.43 -7.68
CA ILE A 132 -16.26 4.46 -8.44
C ILE A 132 -17.10 5.07 -9.55
N THR A 133 -16.95 6.38 -9.70
CA THR A 133 -17.51 7.15 -10.81
C THR A 133 -16.37 7.84 -11.55
N ILE A 134 -16.10 7.43 -12.79
CA ILE A 134 -15.11 8.06 -13.67
C ILE A 134 -15.72 9.27 -14.35
N GLY A 135 -14.91 10.28 -14.56
CA GLY A 135 -15.24 11.51 -15.29
C GLY A 135 -14.23 12.60 -14.95
N PRO A 136 -14.45 13.82 -15.44
CA PRO A 136 -13.62 14.96 -15.09
C PRO A 136 -13.54 15.18 -13.59
N VAL A 137 -12.35 15.44 -13.07
CA VAL A 137 -12.09 15.79 -11.67
C VAL A 137 -11.27 17.08 -11.61
N ALA A 138 -11.37 17.79 -10.50
CA ALA A 138 -10.76 19.12 -10.37
C ALA A 138 -9.24 19.09 -10.62
N VAL A 139 -8.52 18.17 -9.99
CA VAL A 139 -7.05 18.11 -10.06
C VAL A 139 -6.59 17.73 -11.47
N MET A 140 -7.14 16.65 -12.05
CA MET A 140 -6.77 16.24 -13.41
C MET A 140 -7.15 17.29 -14.46
N SER A 141 -8.28 17.97 -14.28
CA SER A 141 -8.68 19.10 -15.14
C SER A 141 -7.73 20.28 -15.02
N GLN A 142 -7.22 20.58 -13.83
CA GLN A 142 -6.21 21.62 -13.63
C GLN A 142 -4.89 21.25 -14.31
N VAL A 143 -4.42 20.01 -14.16
CA VAL A 143 -3.22 19.52 -14.86
C VAL A 143 -3.40 19.59 -16.36
N THR A 144 -4.53 19.11 -16.89
CA THR A 144 -4.86 19.23 -18.32
C THR A 144 -4.85 20.70 -18.77
N GLY A 145 -5.43 21.59 -17.97
CA GLY A 145 -5.44 23.02 -18.27
C GLY A 145 -4.05 23.65 -18.31
N ASN A 146 -3.16 23.25 -17.39
CA ASN A 146 -1.76 23.70 -17.41
C ASN A 146 -1.05 23.23 -18.69
N VAL A 147 -1.25 21.95 -19.08
CA VAL A 147 -0.69 21.40 -20.32
C VAL A 147 -1.21 22.14 -21.55
N VAL A 148 -2.53 22.35 -21.65
CA VAL A 148 -3.16 23.05 -22.77
C VAL A 148 -2.59 24.46 -22.92
N LEU A 149 -2.41 25.18 -21.82
CA LEU A 149 -1.86 26.54 -21.84
C LEU A 149 -0.36 26.57 -22.16
N ALA A 150 0.41 25.65 -21.58
CA ALA A 150 1.84 25.54 -21.88
C ALA A 150 2.09 25.21 -23.36
N VAL A 151 1.23 24.37 -23.96
CA VAL A 151 1.30 24.08 -25.40
C VAL A 151 0.84 25.29 -26.22
N ALA A 152 -0.19 26.02 -25.79
CA ALA A 152 -0.64 27.23 -26.48
C ALA A 152 0.44 28.34 -26.53
N GLU A 153 1.32 28.41 -25.52
CA GLU A 153 2.48 29.30 -25.53
C GLU A 153 3.60 28.83 -26.47
N ARG A 154 3.84 27.50 -26.55
CA ARG A 154 4.93 26.90 -27.35
C ARG A 154 4.55 26.69 -28.81
N ALA A 155 3.28 26.33 -29.05
CA ALA A 155 2.74 26.00 -30.37
C ALA A 155 1.28 26.52 -30.52
N PRO A 156 1.07 27.81 -30.71
CA PRO A 156 -0.27 28.42 -30.75
C PRO A 156 -1.16 27.93 -31.90
N GLU A 157 -0.59 27.24 -32.89
CA GLU A 157 -1.31 26.62 -33.99
C GLU A 157 -2.15 25.39 -33.57
N ILE A 158 -1.85 24.78 -32.44
CA ILE A 158 -2.52 23.56 -32.00
C ILE A 158 -3.72 23.93 -31.11
N PRO A 159 -4.96 23.60 -31.50
CA PRO A 159 -6.13 23.84 -30.66
C PRO A 159 -6.08 23.11 -29.34
N GLY A 160 -6.48 23.76 -28.24
CA GLY A 160 -6.40 23.17 -26.88
C GLY A 160 -7.15 21.85 -26.71
N HIS A 161 -8.27 21.64 -27.39
CA HIS A 161 -9.03 20.38 -27.35
C HIS A 161 -8.28 19.22 -28.01
N VAL A 162 -7.47 19.49 -29.05
CA VAL A 162 -6.63 18.46 -29.67
C VAL A 162 -5.52 18.05 -28.74
N VAL A 163 -4.88 19.00 -28.05
CA VAL A 163 -3.88 18.71 -27.02
C VAL A 163 -4.47 17.85 -25.91
N ALA A 164 -5.64 18.22 -25.40
CA ALA A 164 -6.31 17.50 -24.31
C ALA A 164 -6.72 16.07 -24.73
N SER A 165 -7.23 15.89 -25.95
CA SER A 165 -7.58 14.56 -26.49
C SER A 165 -6.34 13.69 -26.70
N ALA A 166 -5.25 14.26 -27.22
CA ALA A 166 -3.98 13.55 -27.39
C ALA A 166 -3.38 13.14 -26.03
N LEU A 167 -3.42 14.04 -25.04
CA LEU A 167 -2.98 13.77 -23.67
C LEU A 167 -3.79 12.61 -23.07
N ALA A 168 -5.13 12.59 -23.23
CA ALA A 168 -5.98 11.50 -22.74
C ALA A 168 -5.60 10.16 -23.37
N LEU A 169 -5.40 10.13 -24.68
CA LEU A 169 -5.05 8.92 -25.41
C LEU A 169 -3.70 8.34 -24.96
N ILE A 170 -2.67 9.20 -24.88
CA ILE A 170 -1.33 8.73 -24.52
C ILE A 170 -1.25 8.32 -23.05
N THR A 171 -1.84 9.09 -22.13
CA THR A 171 -1.93 8.69 -20.73
C THR A 171 -2.72 7.41 -20.58
N GLY A 172 -3.83 7.25 -21.32
CA GLY A 172 -4.62 6.02 -21.36
C GLY A 172 -3.82 4.82 -21.83
N CYS A 173 -3.02 4.94 -22.89
CA CYS A 173 -2.15 3.86 -23.38
C CYS A 173 -1.09 3.45 -22.35
N ILE A 174 -0.43 4.41 -21.71
CA ILE A 174 0.56 4.12 -20.68
C ILE A 174 -0.08 3.39 -19.50
N ILE A 175 -1.20 3.87 -19.01
CA ILE A 175 -1.90 3.26 -17.87
C ILE A 175 -2.46 1.88 -18.23
N LEU A 176 -2.97 1.70 -19.43
CA LEU A 176 -3.40 0.38 -19.91
C LEU A 176 -2.22 -0.60 -19.95
N PHE A 177 -1.07 -0.17 -20.45
CA PHE A 177 0.14 -0.99 -20.44
C PHE A 177 0.52 -1.41 -19.02
N LEU A 178 0.55 -0.47 -18.05
CA LEU A 178 0.83 -0.76 -16.65
C LEU A 178 -0.21 -1.75 -16.05
N GLY A 179 -1.47 -1.60 -16.39
CA GLY A 179 -2.55 -2.50 -15.96
C GLY A 179 -2.39 -3.92 -16.51
N LEU A 180 -2.15 -4.07 -17.82
CA LEU A 180 -1.93 -5.35 -18.49
C LEU A 180 -0.64 -6.03 -18.01
N ALA A 181 0.42 -5.28 -17.77
CA ALA A 181 1.66 -5.79 -17.19
C ALA A 181 1.55 -6.14 -15.69
N ARG A 182 0.35 -5.99 -15.09
CA ARG A 182 0.11 -6.23 -13.66
C ARG A 182 0.98 -5.40 -12.70
N LEU A 183 1.36 -4.19 -13.11
CA LEU A 183 2.19 -3.27 -12.35
C LEU A 183 1.39 -2.36 -11.40
N GLY A 184 0.14 -2.69 -11.10
CA GLY A 184 -0.71 -1.91 -10.18
C GLY A 184 -0.14 -1.72 -8.76
N TRP A 185 0.80 -2.58 -8.36
CA TRP A 185 1.54 -2.46 -7.10
C TRP A 185 2.46 -1.24 -7.02
N ILE A 186 2.85 -0.64 -8.16
CA ILE A 186 3.68 0.58 -8.19
C ILE A 186 3.04 1.71 -7.38
N VAL A 187 1.72 1.80 -7.36
CA VAL A 187 1.01 2.82 -6.58
C VAL A 187 1.20 2.64 -5.06
N GLU A 188 1.59 1.45 -4.60
CA GLU A 188 1.83 1.17 -3.17
C GLU A 188 3.10 1.84 -2.62
N PHE A 189 4.02 2.26 -3.50
CA PHE A 189 5.19 3.05 -3.09
C PHE A 189 4.83 4.48 -2.69
N ILE A 190 3.62 4.94 -3.01
CA ILE A 190 3.17 6.29 -2.65
C ILE A 190 2.52 6.20 -1.27
N SER A 191 3.15 6.80 -0.27
CA SER A 191 2.67 6.80 1.10
C SER A 191 1.36 7.60 1.26
N LEU A 192 0.56 7.26 2.28
CA LEU A 192 -0.67 8.00 2.58
C LEU A 192 -0.43 9.50 2.84
N PRO A 193 0.61 9.92 3.60
CA PRO A 193 0.94 11.33 3.73
C PRO A 193 1.25 12.02 2.40
N ALA A 194 1.87 11.32 1.45
CA ALA A 194 2.14 11.85 0.11
C ALA A 194 0.85 12.11 -0.67
N ILE A 195 -0.10 11.19 -0.64
CA ILE A 195 -1.41 11.36 -1.28
C ILE A 195 -2.16 12.54 -0.65
N CYS A 196 -2.19 12.61 0.68
CA CYS A 196 -2.85 13.70 1.42
C CYS A 196 -2.21 15.07 1.13
N ALA A 197 -0.88 15.13 1.02
CA ALA A 197 -0.13 16.34 0.69
C ALA A 197 -0.47 16.84 -0.71
N PHE A 198 -0.43 15.96 -1.69
CA PHE A 198 -0.79 16.26 -3.07
C PHE A 198 -2.23 16.77 -3.18
N MET A 199 -3.18 16.05 -2.57
CA MET A 199 -4.60 16.45 -2.60
C MET A 199 -4.82 17.80 -1.92
N THR A 200 -4.19 18.05 -0.78
CA THR A 200 -4.31 19.33 -0.05
C THR A 200 -3.67 20.48 -0.82
N GLY A 201 -2.46 20.31 -1.34
CA GLY A 201 -1.76 21.32 -2.12
C GLY A 201 -2.51 21.68 -3.38
N SER A 202 -2.99 20.68 -4.13
CA SER A 202 -3.82 20.87 -5.32
C SER A 202 -5.15 21.56 -5.00
N ALA A 203 -5.79 21.19 -3.89
CA ALA A 203 -7.02 21.83 -3.45
C ALA A 203 -6.82 23.31 -3.16
N ILE A 204 -5.75 23.68 -2.44
CA ILE A 204 -5.42 25.08 -2.15
C ILE A 204 -5.14 25.86 -3.45
N ASN A 205 -4.41 25.28 -4.41
CA ASN A 205 -4.13 25.89 -5.70
C ASN A 205 -5.43 26.15 -6.47
N ILE A 206 -6.30 25.14 -6.58
CA ILE A 206 -7.58 25.27 -7.29
C ILE A 206 -8.48 26.32 -6.61
N LEU A 207 -8.57 26.30 -5.28
CA LEU A 207 -9.35 27.27 -4.51
C LEU A 207 -8.89 28.69 -4.79
N ALA A 208 -7.58 28.95 -4.69
CA ALA A 208 -7.01 30.26 -4.97
C ALA A 208 -7.33 30.72 -6.41
N GLY A 209 -7.25 29.81 -7.39
CA GLY A 209 -7.57 30.11 -8.78
C GLY A 209 -9.06 30.36 -9.09
N GLN A 210 -9.97 29.90 -8.22
CA GLN A 210 -11.41 30.12 -8.40
C GLN A 210 -11.95 31.37 -7.70
N VAL A 211 -11.26 31.91 -6.70
CA VAL A 211 -11.70 33.11 -5.98
C VAL A 211 -11.88 34.33 -6.91
N PRO A 212 -10.95 34.65 -7.84
CA PRO A 212 -11.14 35.74 -8.78
C PRO A 212 -12.39 35.57 -9.65
N LYS A 213 -12.68 34.35 -10.10
CA LYS A 213 -13.87 34.05 -10.92
C LYS A 213 -15.15 34.14 -10.11
N LEU A 214 -15.12 33.71 -8.86
CA LEU A 214 -16.24 33.86 -7.90
C LEU A 214 -16.58 35.32 -7.67
N MET A 215 -15.54 36.16 -7.55
CA MET A 215 -15.66 37.62 -7.29
C MET A 215 -15.83 38.45 -8.55
N GLY A 216 -15.78 37.86 -9.76
CA GLY A 216 -15.85 38.57 -11.02
C GLY A 216 -14.72 39.58 -11.23
N ILE A 217 -13.52 39.29 -10.71
CA ILE A 217 -12.35 40.16 -10.84
C ILE A 217 -11.70 39.91 -12.21
N PRO A 218 -11.62 40.89 -13.09
CA PRO A 218 -11.02 40.72 -14.42
C PRO A 218 -9.49 40.68 -14.37
N ASN A 219 -8.86 40.13 -15.41
CA ASN A 219 -7.43 40.22 -15.71
C ASN A 219 -6.47 39.60 -14.68
N ILE A 220 -6.92 38.67 -13.86
CA ILE A 220 -6.03 37.90 -12.98
C ILE A 220 -5.61 36.62 -13.71
N ASN A 221 -4.30 36.45 -13.91
CA ASN A 221 -3.76 35.21 -14.43
C ASN A 221 -3.68 34.20 -13.27
N THR A 222 -4.59 33.23 -13.26
CA THR A 222 -4.72 32.20 -12.20
C THR A 222 -3.97 30.91 -12.52
N ARG A 223 -3.19 30.85 -13.62
CA ARG A 223 -2.58 29.62 -14.14
C ARG A 223 -1.11 29.81 -14.45
N GLY A 224 -0.33 28.71 -14.34
CA GLY A 224 1.11 28.75 -14.60
C GLY A 224 1.93 29.54 -13.59
N ARG A 225 1.32 29.99 -12.48
CA ARG A 225 1.97 30.77 -11.41
C ARG A 225 1.80 30.08 -10.06
N GLY A 226 2.73 30.34 -9.16
CA GLY A 226 2.63 29.86 -7.78
C GLY A 226 1.35 30.38 -7.10
N THR A 227 0.70 29.54 -6.32
CA THR A 227 -0.57 29.84 -5.64
C THR A 227 -0.50 31.12 -4.81
N HIS A 228 0.64 31.36 -4.15
CA HIS A 228 0.86 32.56 -3.34
C HIS A 228 0.76 33.86 -4.17
N LEU A 229 1.26 33.86 -5.41
CA LEU A 229 1.14 35.01 -6.31
C LEU A 229 -0.31 35.24 -6.74
N VAL A 230 -1.04 34.16 -7.03
CA VAL A 230 -2.48 34.25 -7.37
C VAL A 230 -3.28 34.86 -6.21
N ILE A 231 -2.96 34.49 -4.97
CA ILE A 231 -3.60 35.07 -3.78
C ILE A 231 -3.29 36.56 -3.66
N ILE A 232 -2.03 36.95 -3.83
CA ILE A 232 -1.61 38.37 -3.76
C ILE A 232 -2.28 39.21 -4.87
N ASP A 233 -2.30 38.71 -6.12
CA ASP A 233 -2.93 39.39 -7.24
C ASP A 233 -4.45 39.50 -7.05
N THR A 234 -5.08 38.45 -6.48
CA THR A 234 -6.51 38.51 -6.13
C THR A 234 -6.80 39.57 -5.08
N LEU A 235 -5.98 39.65 -4.02
CA LEU A 235 -6.15 40.68 -2.98
C LEU A 235 -5.96 42.09 -3.52
N LYS A 236 -5.00 42.31 -4.44
CA LYS A 236 -4.81 43.58 -5.15
C LYS A 236 -5.98 43.90 -6.08
N GLY A 237 -6.60 42.88 -6.66
CA GLY A 237 -7.73 43.04 -7.59
C GLY A 237 -9.09 43.27 -6.90
N LEU A 238 -9.22 43.12 -5.57
CA LEU A 238 -10.47 43.27 -4.84
C LEU A 238 -11.25 44.59 -5.12
N PRO A 239 -10.60 45.76 -5.29
CA PRO A 239 -11.32 46.98 -5.65
C PRO A 239 -12.08 46.89 -7.01
N ASN A 240 -11.68 45.98 -7.88
CA ASN A 240 -12.30 45.76 -9.20
C ASN A 240 -13.34 44.64 -9.22
N THR A 241 -13.91 44.32 -8.06
CA THR A 241 -14.93 43.27 -7.91
C THR A 241 -16.18 43.57 -8.72
N GLY A 242 -16.60 42.61 -9.57
CA GLY A 242 -17.77 42.74 -10.43
C GLY A 242 -19.10 42.38 -9.73
N ILE A 243 -20.22 42.63 -10.43
CA ILE A 243 -21.57 42.23 -9.96
C ILE A 243 -21.70 40.71 -9.82
N ASP A 244 -20.90 39.95 -10.56
CA ASP A 244 -20.80 38.47 -10.46
C ASP A 244 -20.50 37.99 -9.05
N ALA A 245 -19.81 38.78 -8.23
CA ALA A 245 -19.55 38.46 -6.82
C ALA A 245 -20.83 38.26 -6.00
N ALA A 246 -21.88 39.03 -6.28
CA ALA A 246 -23.14 38.85 -5.56
C ALA A 246 -23.74 37.47 -5.84
N LEU A 247 -23.72 37.01 -7.09
CA LEU A 247 -24.20 35.68 -7.46
C LEU A 247 -23.26 34.59 -6.95
N GLY A 248 -21.94 34.79 -7.06
CA GLY A 248 -20.92 33.83 -6.61
C GLY A 248 -20.97 33.61 -5.11
N LEU A 249 -20.88 34.67 -4.30
CA LEU A 249 -20.87 34.58 -2.83
C LEU A 249 -22.18 34.05 -2.28
N THR A 250 -23.33 34.49 -2.80
CA THR A 250 -24.63 33.97 -2.35
C THR A 250 -24.82 32.52 -2.76
N SER A 251 -24.35 32.07 -3.93
CA SER A 251 -24.38 30.66 -4.32
C SER A 251 -23.50 29.80 -3.42
N LEU A 252 -22.30 30.28 -3.07
CA LEU A 252 -21.40 29.58 -2.15
C LEU A 252 -22.02 29.49 -0.74
N PHE A 253 -22.57 30.59 -0.25
CA PHE A 253 -23.29 30.59 1.04
C PHE A 253 -24.46 29.59 1.03
N LEU A 254 -25.28 29.58 -0.02
CA LEU A 254 -26.41 28.67 -0.17
C LEU A 254 -25.96 27.20 -0.15
N LEU A 255 -24.86 26.86 -0.83
CA LEU A 255 -24.31 25.50 -0.83
C LEU A 255 -23.92 25.02 0.57
N TYR A 256 -23.25 25.88 1.35
CA TYR A 256 -22.88 25.55 2.74
C TYR A 256 -24.07 25.56 3.68
N ALA A 257 -24.99 26.51 3.52
CA ALA A 257 -26.21 26.58 4.32
C ALA A 257 -27.13 25.35 4.14
N LEU A 258 -27.34 24.94 2.88
CA LEU A 258 -28.10 23.71 2.59
C LEU A 258 -27.39 22.46 3.14
N ARG A 259 -26.07 22.38 3.05
CA ARG A 259 -25.28 21.28 3.64
C ARG A 259 -25.48 21.22 5.16
N ALA A 260 -25.33 22.35 5.84
CA ALA A 260 -25.49 22.44 7.29
C ALA A 260 -26.91 22.11 7.72
N PHE A 261 -27.91 22.67 7.03
CA PHE A 261 -29.32 22.41 7.28
C PHE A 261 -29.68 20.93 7.13
N CYS A 262 -29.29 20.29 6.00
CA CYS A 262 -29.59 18.89 5.77
C CYS A 262 -28.86 17.99 6.79
N SER A 263 -27.62 18.34 7.18
CA SER A 263 -26.87 17.62 8.22
C SER A 263 -27.55 17.73 9.59
N PHE A 264 -28.04 18.91 9.94
CA PHE A 264 -28.78 19.14 11.16
C PHE A 264 -30.10 18.34 11.17
N MET A 265 -30.86 18.39 10.07
CA MET A 265 -32.12 17.66 9.95
C MET A 265 -31.95 16.15 9.95
N ALA A 266 -30.85 15.64 9.33
CA ALA A 266 -30.50 14.21 9.37
C ALA A 266 -30.24 13.72 10.80
N LYS A 267 -29.60 14.55 11.64
CA LYS A 267 -29.40 14.24 13.07
C LYS A 267 -30.71 14.31 13.86
N LYS A 268 -31.58 15.28 13.56
CA LYS A 268 -32.86 15.45 14.24
C LYS A 268 -33.88 14.38 13.85
N GLN A 269 -33.84 13.88 12.63
CA GLN A 269 -34.76 12.87 12.08
C GLN A 269 -34.02 11.64 11.55
N PRO A 270 -33.48 10.75 12.40
CA PRO A 270 -32.67 9.60 11.97
C PRO A 270 -33.42 8.63 11.03
N HIS A 271 -34.72 8.45 11.21
CA HIS A 271 -35.57 7.60 10.37
C HIS A 271 -35.69 8.11 8.92
N ARG A 272 -35.47 9.42 8.67
CA ARG A 272 -35.48 10.05 7.34
C ARG A 272 -34.06 10.45 6.88
N ALA A 273 -33.02 9.93 7.49
CA ALA A 273 -31.61 10.28 7.17
C ALA A 273 -31.26 10.07 5.70
N LYS A 274 -31.79 9.01 5.07
CA LYS A 274 -31.57 8.76 3.62
C LYS A 274 -32.20 9.86 2.75
N MET A 275 -33.39 10.34 3.07
CA MET A 275 -34.03 11.43 2.35
C MET A 275 -33.22 12.72 2.46
N TRP A 276 -32.79 13.08 3.67
CA TRP A 276 -31.99 14.28 3.91
C TRP A 276 -30.62 14.18 3.22
N PHE A 277 -30.06 12.97 3.13
CA PHE A 277 -28.83 12.72 2.35
C PHE A 277 -29.04 12.99 0.86
N ILE A 278 -30.13 12.50 0.24
CA ILE A 278 -30.45 12.74 -1.18
C ILE A 278 -30.63 14.24 -1.43
N ILE A 279 -31.39 14.94 -0.60
CA ILE A 279 -31.58 16.39 -0.70
C ILE A 279 -30.25 17.14 -0.59
N SER A 280 -29.41 16.75 0.39
CA SER A 280 -28.07 17.31 0.55
C SER A 280 -27.19 17.07 -0.68
N THR A 281 -27.35 15.94 -1.35
CA THR A 281 -26.56 15.61 -2.55
C THR A 281 -26.99 16.45 -3.75
N LEU A 282 -28.30 16.66 -3.93
CA LEU A 282 -28.85 17.45 -5.04
C LEU A 282 -28.66 18.96 -4.88
N ARG A 283 -28.10 19.44 -3.74
CA ARG A 283 -27.90 20.88 -3.48
C ARG A 283 -27.10 21.59 -4.57
N THR A 284 -26.10 20.92 -5.18
CA THR A 284 -25.29 21.51 -6.26
C THR A 284 -26.13 21.74 -7.51
N ALA A 285 -26.90 20.75 -7.94
CA ALA A 285 -27.82 20.88 -9.07
C ALA A 285 -28.90 21.94 -8.80
N PHE A 286 -29.50 21.93 -7.61
CA PHE A 286 -30.49 22.92 -7.19
C PHE A 286 -29.93 24.34 -7.22
N THR A 287 -28.73 24.55 -6.65
CA THR A 287 -28.08 25.87 -6.63
C THR A 287 -27.81 26.37 -8.04
N ILE A 288 -27.25 25.53 -8.92
CA ILE A 288 -27.00 25.92 -10.31
C ILE A 288 -28.31 26.28 -11.02
N LEU A 289 -29.36 25.46 -10.92
CA LEU A 289 -30.66 25.74 -11.54
C LEU A 289 -31.26 27.04 -11.03
N LEU A 290 -31.20 27.30 -9.71
CA LEU A 290 -31.72 28.54 -9.12
C LEU A 290 -31.00 29.77 -9.66
N TYR A 291 -29.65 29.76 -9.66
CA TYR A 291 -28.88 30.90 -10.14
C TYR A 291 -28.91 31.05 -11.67
N THR A 292 -29.10 29.96 -12.41
CA THR A 292 -29.41 29.99 -13.84
C THR A 292 -30.74 30.71 -14.11
N GLY A 293 -31.78 30.40 -13.32
CA GLY A 293 -33.06 31.08 -13.41
C GLY A 293 -32.98 32.57 -13.07
N ILE A 294 -32.22 32.96 -12.04
CA ILE A 294 -31.98 34.36 -11.68
C ILE A 294 -31.25 35.08 -12.78
N ALA A 295 -30.15 34.49 -13.33
CA ALA A 295 -29.37 35.08 -14.40
C ALA A 295 -30.20 35.22 -15.69
N ALA A 296 -30.98 34.21 -16.06
CA ALA A 296 -31.92 34.28 -17.18
C ALA A 296 -32.92 35.41 -17.01
N GLY A 297 -33.50 35.57 -15.83
CA GLY A 297 -34.44 36.68 -15.54
C GLY A 297 -33.80 38.07 -15.68
N ILE A 298 -32.53 38.22 -15.29
CA ILE A 298 -31.79 39.47 -15.41
C ILE A 298 -31.46 39.76 -16.87
N VAL A 299 -30.96 38.79 -17.63
CA VAL A 299 -30.54 38.94 -19.02
C VAL A 299 -31.72 39.18 -19.95
N ILE A 300 -32.82 38.46 -19.80
CA ILE A 300 -34.02 38.61 -20.60
C ILE A 300 -34.64 39.99 -20.40
N LYS A 301 -34.71 40.49 -19.14
CA LYS A 301 -35.26 41.81 -18.84
C LYS A 301 -34.42 42.98 -19.36
N LYS A 302 -33.10 42.87 -19.27
CA LYS A 302 -32.17 43.99 -19.62
C LYS A 302 -31.70 44.01 -21.06
N LYS A 303 -32.04 43.02 -21.89
CA LYS A 303 -31.60 42.86 -23.30
C LYS A 303 -30.09 43.08 -23.55
N ASN A 304 -29.23 43.00 -22.51
CA ASN A 304 -27.85 43.36 -22.60
C ASN A 304 -27.00 42.38 -21.78
N ASN A 305 -26.16 41.60 -22.44
CA ASN A 305 -25.33 40.56 -21.87
C ASN A 305 -24.05 41.08 -21.17
N LYS A 306 -23.88 42.39 -21.05
CA LYS A 306 -22.65 43.07 -20.59
C LYS A 306 -22.41 43.02 -19.08
N TYR A 307 -23.40 42.57 -18.28
CA TYR A 307 -23.36 42.68 -16.81
C TYR A 307 -22.98 41.38 -16.07
N LEU A 308 -23.13 40.24 -16.72
CA LEU A 308 -22.88 38.93 -16.12
C LEU A 308 -22.01 38.09 -17.04
N ASP A 309 -20.98 37.42 -16.47
CA ASP A 309 -20.18 36.44 -17.17
C ASP A 309 -20.91 35.08 -17.18
N LEU A 310 -21.46 34.71 -18.35
CA LEU A 310 -22.23 33.50 -18.57
C LEU A 310 -21.43 32.44 -19.31
N VAL A 311 -21.86 31.20 -19.21
CA VAL A 311 -21.27 30.08 -19.96
C VAL A 311 -21.38 30.28 -21.46
N GLY A 312 -22.50 30.85 -21.93
CA GLY A 312 -22.76 31.09 -23.36
C GLY A 312 -23.33 29.87 -24.08
N THR A 313 -23.27 29.88 -25.40
CA THR A 313 -23.82 28.81 -26.24
C THR A 313 -23.07 27.49 -26.05
N VAL A 314 -23.82 26.44 -25.68
CA VAL A 314 -23.31 25.07 -25.59
C VAL A 314 -23.89 24.28 -26.76
N PRO A 315 -23.06 23.71 -27.64
CA PRO A 315 -23.55 22.94 -28.79
C PRO A 315 -24.25 21.66 -28.30
N SER A 316 -25.33 21.29 -28.98
CA SER A 316 -26.08 20.08 -28.69
C SER A 316 -25.42 18.87 -29.35
N GLY A 317 -25.29 17.78 -28.61
CA GLY A 317 -24.72 16.50 -29.06
C GLY A 317 -23.20 16.50 -29.18
N PHE A 318 -22.64 15.44 -29.76
CA PHE A 318 -21.20 15.24 -29.92
C PHE A 318 -20.71 15.88 -31.23
N GLN A 319 -20.39 17.18 -31.22
CA GLN A 319 -19.96 17.93 -32.42
C GLN A 319 -18.53 17.61 -32.84
N HIS A 320 -17.69 17.11 -31.89
CA HIS A 320 -16.28 16.85 -32.11
C HIS A 320 -15.93 15.34 -32.06
N ALA A 321 -16.91 14.49 -32.40
CA ALA A 321 -16.68 13.05 -32.50
C ALA A 321 -15.82 12.75 -33.75
N GLY A 322 -14.72 12.02 -33.53
CA GLY A 322 -13.80 11.65 -34.60
C GLY A 322 -12.53 11.01 -34.05
N ALA A 323 -11.66 10.56 -34.95
CA ALA A 323 -10.36 10.05 -34.53
C ALA A 323 -9.50 11.16 -33.94
N PRO A 324 -8.93 10.98 -32.74
CA PRO A 324 -8.05 11.98 -32.13
C PRO A 324 -6.81 12.19 -33.00
N GLN A 325 -6.46 13.47 -33.21
CA GLN A 325 -5.31 13.83 -34.03
C GLN A 325 -4.02 13.58 -33.21
N LEU A 326 -3.16 12.71 -33.73
CA LEU A 326 -1.84 12.43 -33.19
C LEU A 326 -0.78 12.71 -34.22
N ASN A 327 0.12 13.61 -33.89
CA ASN A 327 1.32 13.88 -34.67
C ASN A 327 2.51 14.00 -33.71
N THR A 328 3.70 13.71 -34.19
CA THR A 328 4.94 13.88 -33.42
C THR A 328 5.12 15.29 -32.86
N THR A 329 4.67 16.30 -33.63
CA THR A 329 4.67 17.71 -33.20
C THR A 329 3.80 17.94 -31.97
N ILE A 330 2.58 17.36 -31.95
CA ILE A 330 1.65 17.46 -30.81
C ILE A 330 2.23 16.78 -29.60
N ILE A 331 2.78 15.54 -29.76
CA ILE A 331 3.36 14.78 -28.65
C ILE A 331 4.57 15.53 -28.05
N ASN A 332 5.49 16.02 -28.89
CA ASN A 332 6.67 16.74 -28.42
C ASN A 332 6.33 18.03 -27.69
N ALA A 333 5.17 18.63 -27.98
CA ALA A 333 4.75 19.87 -27.35
C ALA A 333 4.39 19.69 -25.86
N PHE A 334 3.95 18.49 -25.44
CA PHE A 334 3.54 18.22 -24.06
C PHE A 334 4.23 17.04 -23.37
N VAL A 335 5.21 16.40 -24.00
CA VAL A 335 5.90 15.22 -23.46
C VAL A 335 6.51 15.45 -22.07
N SER A 336 6.99 16.67 -21.80
CA SER A 336 7.53 17.07 -20.49
C SER A 336 6.51 17.02 -19.36
N GLU A 337 5.23 17.23 -19.66
CA GLU A 337 4.14 17.28 -18.69
C GLU A 337 3.46 15.91 -18.51
N LEU A 338 3.74 14.97 -19.42
CA LEU A 338 3.11 13.65 -19.45
C LEU A 338 3.31 12.82 -18.18
N PRO A 339 4.52 12.77 -17.56
CA PRO A 339 4.72 11.99 -16.34
C PRO A 339 3.83 12.47 -15.19
N ALA A 340 3.67 13.77 -15.00
CA ALA A 340 2.79 14.33 -13.98
C ALA A 340 1.33 13.92 -14.19
N ALA A 341 0.84 13.99 -15.43
CA ALA A 341 -0.52 13.61 -15.79
C ALA A 341 -0.79 12.11 -15.51
N VAL A 342 0.15 11.23 -15.88
CA VAL A 342 0.07 9.78 -15.60
C VAL A 342 0.05 9.52 -14.11
N ILE A 343 0.96 10.11 -13.35
CA ILE A 343 1.07 9.92 -11.90
C ILE A 343 -0.21 10.39 -11.19
N VAL A 344 -0.71 11.55 -11.53
CA VAL A 344 -1.95 12.11 -10.96
C VAL A 344 -3.13 11.17 -11.21
N MET A 345 -3.29 10.70 -12.44
CA MET A 345 -4.37 9.79 -12.81
C MET A 345 -4.29 8.46 -12.05
N LEU A 346 -3.08 7.89 -11.90
CA LEU A 346 -2.84 6.67 -11.13
C LEU A 346 -3.21 6.86 -9.64
N ILE A 347 -2.69 7.93 -9.03
CA ILE A 347 -2.89 8.20 -7.59
C ILE A 347 -4.37 8.42 -7.30
N GLU A 348 -5.05 9.31 -8.03
CA GLU A 348 -6.45 9.60 -7.77
C GLU A 348 -7.30 8.34 -7.92
N HIS A 349 -7.17 7.60 -9.00
CA HIS A 349 -8.03 6.45 -9.27
C HIS A 349 -7.84 5.34 -8.25
N ILE A 350 -6.60 4.90 -8.03
CA ILE A 350 -6.32 3.76 -7.14
C ILE A 350 -6.57 4.10 -5.67
N SER A 351 -6.27 5.33 -5.24
CA SER A 351 -6.54 5.77 -3.86
C SER A 351 -8.03 5.71 -3.54
N ILE A 352 -8.87 6.17 -4.48
CA ILE A 352 -10.33 6.15 -4.33
C ILE A 352 -10.83 4.71 -4.33
N SER A 353 -10.39 3.90 -5.27
CA SER A 353 -10.74 2.50 -5.41
C SER A 353 -10.47 1.71 -4.13
N LYS A 354 -9.24 1.79 -3.60
CA LYS A 354 -8.83 1.14 -2.35
C LYS A 354 -9.61 1.67 -1.13
N SER A 355 -9.84 2.98 -1.06
CA SER A 355 -10.54 3.60 0.06
C SER A 355 -11.98 3.09 0.16
N PHE A 356 -12.73 3.11 -0.94
CA PHE A 356 -14.12 2.66 -0.95
C PHE A 356 -14.25 1.14 -0.89
N GLY A 357 -13.28 0.37 -1.40
CA GLY A 357 -13.19 -1.06 -1.17
C GLY A 357 -13.15 -1.40 0.32
N ARG A 358 -12.30 -0.71 1.10
CA ARG A 358 -12.21 -0.88 2.55
C ARG A 358 -13.48 -0.44 3.29
N ILE A 359 -14.04 0.73 2.94
CA ILE A 359 -15.26 1.27 3.58
C ILE A 359 -16.45 0.31 3.36
N ASN A 360 -16.57 -0.28 2.19
CA ASN A 360 -17.70 -1.12 1.80
C ASN A 360 -17.39 -2.62 1.85
N ASN A 361 -16.24 -3.00 2.45
CA ASN A 361 -15.82 -4.37 2.71
C ASN A 361 -15.77 -5.27 1.44
N TYR A 362 -15.13 -4.79 0.37
CA TYR A 362 -14.81 -5.60 -0.79
C TYR A 362 -13.37 -5.35 -1.27
N VAL A 363 -12.81 -6.34 -1.95
CA VAL A 363 -11.43 -6.29 -2.46
C VAL A 363 -11.45 -5.80 -3.91
N ILE A 364 -10.56 -4.87 -4.22
CA ILE A 364 -10.30 -4.40 -5.59
C ILE A 364 -8.99 -4.97 -6.11
N ASP A 365 -8.90 -5.15 -7.41
CA ASP A 365 -7.64 -5.45 -8.09
C ASP A 365 -7.06 -4.16 -8.69
N PRO A 366 -5.97 -3.60 -8.13
CA PRO A 366 -5.39 -2.36 -8.64
C PRO A 366 -4.98 -2.44 -10.11
N SER A 367 -4.43 -3.58 -10.55
CA SER A 367 -4.02 -3.75 -11.94
C SER A 367 -5.21 -3.76 -12.89
N GLN A 368 -6.33 -4.37 -12.47
CA GLN A 368 -7.57 -4.36 -13.25
C GLN A 368 -8.22 -2.97 -13.29
N GLU A 369 -8.15 -2.21 -12.20
CA GLU A 369 -8.59 -0.81 -12.18
C GLU A 369 -7.78 0.07 -13.13
N LEU A 370 -6.46 -0.19 -13.29
CA LEU A 370 -5.64 0.49 -14.29
C LEU A 370 -6.07 0.12 -15.73
N VAL A 371 -6.45 -1.14 -15.98
CA VAL A 371 -7.04 -1.53 -17.26
C VAL A 371 -8.32 -0.75 -17.52
N ALA A 372 -9.21 -0.67 -16.54
CA ALA A 372 -10.49 0.02 -16.68
C ALA A 372 -10.32 1.50 -17.04
N ILE A 373 -9.44 2.22 -16.32
CA ILE A 373 -9.22 3.64 -16.58
C ILE A 373 -8.39 3.87 -17.85
N GLY A 374 -7.45 2.97 -18.16
CA GLY A 374 -6.66 3.03 -19.39
C GLY A 374 -7.55 2.90 -20.63
N VAL A 375 -8.40 1.86 -20.70
CA VAL A 375 -9.36 1.69 -21.81
C VAL A 375 -10.32 2.86 -21.90
N THR A 376 -10.81 3.37 -20.77
CA THR A 376 -11.69 4.53 -20.73
C THR A 376 -11.05 5.75 -21.39
N ASN A 377 -9.79 6.08 -21.02
CA ASN A 377 -9.09 7.24 -21.57
C ASN A 377 -8.57 7.05 -23.00
N ILE A 378 -8.48 5.80 -23.50
CA ILE A 378 -8.20 5.53 -24.91
C ILE A 378 -9.44 5.75 -25.78
N LEU A 379 -10.61 5.30 -25.31
CA LEU A 379 -11.84 5.37 -26.12
C LEU A 379 -12.54 6.75 -26.00
N ALA A 380 -12.39 7.44 -24.88
CA ALA A 380 -13.06 8.71 -24.61
C ALA A 380 -12.69 9.83 -25.63
N PRO A 381 -11.43 9.99 -26.06
CA PRO A 381 -11.05 11.01 -27.06
C PRO A 381 -11.75 10.91 -28.41
N PHE A 382 -12.26 9.72 -28.80
CA PHE A 382 -13.04 9.56 -30.04
C PHE A 382 -14.36 10.35 -30.01
N LEU A 383 -14.86 10.69 -28.84
CA LEU A 383 -15.98 11.61 -28.68
C LEU A 383 -15.55 13.02 -28.25
N GLY A 384 -14.26 13.34 -28.35
CA GLY A 384 -13.73 14.64 -27.98
C GLY A 384 -13.49 14.81 -26.46
N ALA A 385 -13.47 13.73 -25.69
CA ALA A 385 -13.22 13.81 -24.25
C ALA A 385 -11.75 14.10 -23.93
N TYR A 386 -11.51 14.74 -22.79
CA TYR A 386 -10.20 14.96 -22.20
C TYR A 386 -9.95 14.00 -21.01
N PRO A 387 -8.72 13.94 -20.42
CA PRO A 387 -8.39 12.97 -19.39
C PRO A 387 -9.39 12.94 -18.23
N ALA A 388 -9.90 11.74 -17.91
CA ALA A 388 -10.89 11.50 -16.88
C ALA A 388 -10.39 10.44 -15.89
N THR A 389 -10.71 10.60 -14.61
CA THR A 389 -10.34 9.66 -13.54
C THR A 389 -11.47 9.50 -12.53
N GLY A 390 -11.26 8.68 -11.49
CA GLY A 390 -12.21 8.53 -10.39
C GLY A 390 -12.40 9.81 -9.59
N SER A 391 -13.57 10.00 -9.01
CA SER A 391 -13.88 11.18 -8.18
C SER A 391 -14.28 10.77 -6.77
N PHE A 392 -13.59 11.27 -5.73
CA PHE A 392 -13.94 11.02 -4.34
C PHE A 392 -15.38 11.42 -3.99
N SER A 393 -15.77 12.65 -4.32
CA SER A 393 -17.08 13.18 -3.95
C SER A 393 -18.21 12.41 -4.63
N ARG A 394 -18.11 12.14 -5.94
CA ARG A 394 -19.12 11.38 -6.69
C ARG A 394 -19.18 9.92 -6.26
N THR A 395 -18.03 9.30 -6.00
CA THR A 395 -17.95 7.94 -5.48
C THR A 395 -18.61 7.83 -4.10
N ALA A 396 -18.36 8.79 -3.21
CA ALA A 396 -19.02 8.85 -1.90
C ALA A 396 -20.54 8.97 -2.01
N ILE A 397 -21.02 9.78 -2.95
CA ILE A 397 -22.45 9.95 -3.24
C ILE A 397 -23.04 8.62 -3.73
N LYS A 398 -22.40 8.00 -4.72
CA LYS A 398 -22.82 6.73 -5.32
C LYS A 398 -22.89 5.60 -4.28
N SER A 399 -21.85 5.50 -3.44
CA SER A 399 -21.77 4.54 -2.34
C SER A 399 -22.91 4.71 -1.32
N LYS A 400 -23.15 5.94 -0.84
CA LYS A 400 -24.21 6.25 0.12
C LYS A 400 -25.61 6.15 -0.48
N ALA A 401 -25.77 6.34 -1.79
CA ALA A 401 -27.04 6.16 -2.50
C ALA A 401 -27.45 4.68 -2.59
N GLY A 402 -26.52 3.75 -2.27
CA GLY A 402 -26.84 2.34 -2.18
C GLY A 402 -26.60 1.57 -3.47
N VAL A 403 -25.62 1.99 -4.27
CA VAL A 403 -25.20 1.28 -5.49
C VAL A 403 -24.89 -0.19 -5.21
N ARG A 404 -25.29 -1.05 -6.14
CA ARG A 404 -25.07 -2.49 -6.05
C ARG A 404 -24.06 -3.01 -7.05
N THR A 405 -24.04 -2.43 -8.28
CA THR A 405 -23.13 -2.85 -9.34
C THR A 405 -22.49 -1.65 -10.05
N PRO A 406 -21.40 -1.86 -10.78
CA PRO A 406 -20.82 -0.82 -11.64
C PRO A 406 -21.78 -0.33 -12.73
N PHE A 407 -22.82 -1.11 -13.06
CA PHE A 407 -23.82 -0.79 -14.09
C PHE A 407 -24.59 0.52 -13.84
N ALA A 408 -24.63 0.99 -12.59
CA ALA A 408 -25.12 2.33 -12.26
C ALA A 408 -24.44 3.43 -13.11
N GLY A 409 -23.21 3.18 -13.61
CA GLY A 409 -22.51 4.07 -14.54
C GLY A 409 -23.25 4.26 -15.86
N VAL A 410 -23.86 3.22 -16.40
CA VAL A 410 -24.67 3.32 -17.65
C VAL A 410 -25.87 4.23 -17.44
N ILE A 411 -26.54 4.13 -16.28
CA ILE A 411 -27.66 4.99 -15.94
C ILE A 411 -27.20 6.46 -15.84
N THR A 412 -26.04 6.69 -15.21
CA THR A 412 -25.42 8.01 -15.17
C THR A 412 -25.11 8.53 -16.58
N ALA A 413 -24.60 7.68 -17.49
CA ALA A 413 -24.32 8.04 -18.89
C ALA A 413 -25.62 8.49 -19.61
N VAL A 414 -26.72 7.79 -19.42
CA VAL A 414 -28.03 8.17 -20.00
C VAL A 414 -28.47 9.54 -19.51
N VAL A 415 -28.30 9.84 -18.21
CA VAL A 415 -28.65 11.16 -17.66
C VAL A 415 -27.75 12.26 -18.26
N VAL A 416 -26.43 12.02 -18.42
CA VAL A 416 -25.52 12.96 -19.05
C VAL A 416 -25.87 13.16 -20.54
N LEU A 417 -26.22 12.07 -21.23
CA LEU A 417 -26.69 12.13 -22.63
C LEU A 417 -27.94 12.99 -22.77
N LEU A 418 -28.93 12.78 -21.89
CA LEU A 418 -30.13 13.60 -21.86
C LEU A 418 -29.79 15.08 -21.62
N ALA A 419 -28.88 15.38 -20.73
CA ALA A 419 -28.44 16.75 -20.48
C ALA A 419 -27.75 17.36 -21.73
N LEU A 420 -26.94 16.60 -22.44
CA LEU A 420 -26.21 17.03 -23.62
C LEU A 420 -27.12 17.31 -24.84
N TYR A 421 -28.28 16.64 -24.94
CA TYR A 421 -29.20 16.84 -26.07
C TYR A 421 -30.39 17.73 -25.71
N ALA A 422 -30.93 17.64 -24.50
CA ALA A 422 -32.18 18.31 -24.12
C ALA A 422 -31.99 19.60 -23.31
N LEU A 423 -30.89 19.73 -22.52
CA LEU A 423 -30.74 20.83 -21.55
C LEU A 423 -29.71 21.91 -21.99
N THR A 424 -29.14 21.80 -23.16
CA THR A 424 -28.08 22.73 -23.64
C THR A 424 -28.56 24.20 -23.72
N ALA A 425 -29.81 24.44 -24.09
CA ALA A 425 -30.41 25.78 -24.12
C ALA A 425 -30.48 26.45 -22.73
N LEU A 426 -30.66 25.64 -21.67
CA LEU A 426 -30.65 26.10 -20.28
C LEU A 426 -29.25 26.49 -19.83
N PHE A 427 -28.26 25.78 -20.29
CA PHE A 427 -26.85 25.98 -19.90
C PHE A 427 -26.30 27.34 -20.35
N PHE A 428 -26.86 27.94 -21.37
CA PHE A 428 -26.48 29.29 -21.82
C PHE A 428 -26.49 30.31 -20.69
N TYR A 429 -27.49 30.27 -19.81
CA TYR A 429 -27.72 31.23 -18.74
C TYR A 429 -26.97 30.93 -17.44
N ILE A 430 -26.12 29.88 -17.38
CA ILE A 430 -25.36 29.54 -16.17
C ILE A 430 -24.28 30.59 -15.90
N PRO A 431 -24.25 31.25 -14.72
CA PRO A 431 -23.21 32.22 -14.37
C PRO A 431 -21.88 31.47 -14.09
N ASN A 432 -20.76 31.96 -14.63
CA ASN A 432 -19.43 31.40 -14.33
C ASN A 432 -19.06 31.54 -12.86
N SER A 433 -19.54 32.57 -12.16
CA SER A 433 -19.39 32.74 -10.70
C SER A 433 -20.07 31.63 -9.87
N ALA A 434 -21.25 31.15 -10.32
CA ALA A 434 -21.90 30.01 -9.68
C ALA A 434 -21.16 28.68 -9.92
N LEU A 435 -20.58 28.48 -11.10
CA LEU A 435 -19.71 27.32 -11.35
C LEU A 435 -18.46 27.37 -10.48
N ALA A 436 -17.84 28.55 -10.33
CA ALA A 436 -16.70 28.73 -9.42
C ALA A 436 -17.07 28.39 -7.96
N ALA A 437 -18.26 28.79 -7.49
CA ALA A 437 -18.77 28.43 -6.17
C ALA A 437 -18.90 26.91 -5.99
N VAL A 438 -19.40 26.20 -7.00
CA VAL A 438 -19.50 24.74 -6.98
C VAL A 438 -18.13 24.07 -6.91
N ILE A 439 -17.12 24.59 -7.65
CA ILE A 439 -15.76 24.09 -7.59
C ILE A 439 -15.17 24.29 -6.19
N ILE A 440 -15.25 25.51 -5.65
CA ILE A 440 -14.76 25.84 -4.31
C ILE A 440 -15.39 24.90 -3.26
N HIS A 441 -16.71 24.71 -3.34
CA HIS A 441 -17.41 23.84 -2.41
C HIS A 441 -16.99 22.37 -2.53
N ALA A 442 -16.77 21.86 -3.75
CA ALA A 442 -16.38 20.47 -3.98
C ALA A 442 -14.92 20.20 -3.60
N VAL A 443 -14.02 21.15 -3.84
CA VAL A 443 -12.59 21.02 -3.60
C VAL A 443 -12.25 21.27 -2.11
N GLY A 444 -13.04 22.09 -1.42
CA GLY A 444 -12.85 22.31 0.01
C GLY A 444 -12.88 21.05 0.87
N ASP A 445 -13.65 20.04 0.46
CA ASP A 445 -13.74 18.75 1.16
C ASP A 445 -12.51 17.83 0.92
N VAL A 446 -11.64 18.20 0.00
CA VAL A 446 -10.44 17.43 -0.35
C VAL A 446 -9.26 17.80 0.53
N ILE A 447 -9.29 18.97 1.17
CA ILE A 447 -8.23 19.41 2.10
C ILE A 447 -8.17 18.47 3.30
N THR A 448 -6.99 17.95 3.57
CA THR A 448 -6.76 17.05 4.70
C THR A 448 -6.98 17.79 6.03
N PRO A 449 -7.86 17.30 6.91
CA PRO A 449 -8.09 17.94 8.20
C PRO A 449 -6.86 17.88 9.10
N PRO A 450 -6.61 18.91 9.94
CA PRO A 450 -5.44 18.97 10.83
C PRO A 450 -5.31 17.76 11.77
N GLN A 451 -6.43 17.15 12.16
CA GLN A 451 -6.43 15.93 12.97
C GLN A 451 -5.72 14.76 12.29
N THR A 452 -5.87 14.60 10.97
CA THR A 452 -5.19 13.55 10.20
C THR A 452 -3.68 13.83 10.13
N VAL A 453 -3.28 15.09 9.95
CA VAL A 453 -1.85 15.47 9.99
C VAL A 453 -1.24 15.20 11.37
N PHE A 454 -1.99 15.47 12.44
CA PHE A 454 -1.57 15.13 13.78
C PHE A 454 -1.48 13.62 14.02
N GLN A 455 -2.33 12.81 13.38
CA GLN A 455 -2.19 11.34 13.41
C GLN A 455 -0.89 10.89 12.75
N PHE A 456 -0.47 11.50 11.63
CA PHE A 456 0.84 11.21 11.02
C PHE A 456 1.98 11.49 12.00
N TRP A 457 1.92 12.63 12.72
CA TRP A 457 2.90 12.95 13.75
C TRP A 457 2.95 11.92 14.88
N ARG A 458 1.79 11.43 15.32
CA ARG A 458 1.72 10.43 16.40
C ARG A 458 2.24 9.06 15.98
N VAL A 459 2.05 8.67 14.72
CA VAL A 459 2.46 7.37 14.19
C VAL A 459 3.95 7.40 13.82
N ALA A 460 4.35 8.39 13.05
CA ALA A 460 5.72 8.52 12.55
C ALA A 460 6.05 9.99 12.25
N PRO A 461 6.73 10.70 13.15
CA PRO A 461 6.95 12.15 13.01
C PRO A 461 7.60 12.57 11.69
N HIS A 462 8.49 11.73 11.14
CA HIS A 462 9.14 12.00 9.86
C HIS A 462 8.17 11.96 8.65
N GLU A 463 7.02 11.32 8.76
CA GLU A 463 6.00 11.31 7.69
C GLU A 463 5.32 12.67 7.52
N VAL A 464 5.29 13.51 8.57
CA VAL A 464 4.80 14.88 8.47
C VAL A 464 5.68 15.72 7.55
N VAL A 465 6.98 15.43 7.48
CA VAL A 465 7.92 16.11 6.55
C VAL A 465 7.48 15.90 5.09
N ILE A 466 7.03 14.69 4.75
CA ILE A 466 6.49 14.38 3.40
C ILE A 466 5.28 15.28 3.11
N PHE A 467 4.35 15.35 4.08
CA PHE A 467 3.14 16.16 3.94
C PHE A 467 3.47 17.65 3.77
N LEU A 468 4.29 18.21 4.65
CA LEU A 468 4.66 19.62 4.60
C LEU A 468 5.44 19.99 3.35
N ALA A 469 6.44 19.18 2.96
CA ALA A 469 7.22 19.40 1.75
C ALA A 469 6.31 19.44 0.51
N GLY A 470 5.40 18.48 0.37
CA GLY A 470 4.48 18.43 -0.75
C GLY A 470 3.53 19.62 -0.82
N VAL A 471 2.90 19.99 0.30
CA VAL A 471 1.99 21.14 0.35
C VAL A 471 2.73 22.44 0.07
N LEU A 472 3.87 22.69 0.71
CA LEU A 472 4.64 23.92 0.53
C LEU A 472 5.11 24.07 -0.91
N VAL A 473 5.70 23.04 -1.49
CA VAL A 473 6.16 23.11 -2.90
C VAL A 473 4.99 23.36 -3.84
N THR A 474 3.85 22.68 -3.65
CA THR A 474 2.66 22.91 -4.48
C THR A 474 2.16 24.37 -4.41
N VAL A 475 2.15 24.96 -3.20
CA VAL A 475 1.66 26.33 -2.98
C VAL A 475 2.62 27.38 -3.54
N PHE A 476 3.93 27.16 -3.40
CA PHE A 476 4.93 28.15 -3.84
C PHE A 476 5.38 27.98 -5.28
N THR A 477 5.14 26.83 -5.91
CA THR A 477 5.48 26.60 -7.32
C THR A 477 4.25 26.22 -8.14
N ASN A 478 4.07 24.94 -8.47
CA ASN A 478 2.94 24.39 -9.22
C ASN A 478 2.60 22.97 -8.74
N ILE A 479 1.48 22.44 -9.22
CA ILE A 479 0.98 21.11 -8.82
C ILE A 479 1.95 20.02 -9.25
N GLU A 480 2.53 20.10 -10.44
CA GLU A 480 3.43 19.12 -11.03
C GLU A 480 4.68 18.94 -10.16
N ASN A 481 5.34 20.05 -9.80
CA ASN A 481 6.50 20.03 -8.91
C ASN A 481 6.15 19.50 -7.51
N GLY A 482 4.95 19.84 -7.02
CA GLY A 482 4.44 19.31 -5.77
C GLY A 482 4.33 17.78 -5.77
N VAL A 483 3.81 17.19 -6.85
CA VAL A 483 3.74 15.73 -7.03
C VAL A 483 5.13 15.11 -7.01
N TYR A 484 6.06 15.63 -7.81
CA TYR A 484 7.42 15.08 -7.89
C TYR A 484 8.12 15.13 -6.55
N VAL A 485 8.11 16.29 -5.87
CA VAL A 485 8.76 16.44 -4.57
C VAL A 485 8.13 15.54 -3.52
N THR A 486 6.81 15.40 -3.53
CA THR A 486 6.12 14.55 -2.55
C THR A 486 6.49 13.08 -2.71
N ILE A 487 6.54 12.58 -3.96
CA ILE A 487 6.92 11.19 -4.25
C ILE A 487 8.39 10.97 -3.94
N CYS A 488 9.27 11.88 -4.37
CA CYS A 488 10.70 11.78 -4.08
C CYS A 488 10.97 11.80 -2.56
N THR A 489 10.33 12.69 -1.82
CA THR A 489 10.50 12.75 -0.35
C THR A 489 9.98 11.48 0.31
N SER A 490 8.83 10.95 -0.13
CA SER A 490 8.28 9.68 0.37
C SER A 490 9.25 8.52 0.13
N PHE A 491 9.83 8.44 -1.07
CA PHE A 491 10.81 7.42 -1.43
C PHE A 491 12.13 7.56 -0.65
N VAL A 492 12.62 8.79 -0.48
CA VAL A 492 13.80 9.06 0.34
C VAL A 492 13.57 8.63 1.79
N VAL A 493 12.43 8.95 2.38
CA VAL A 493 12.09 8.52 3.75
C VAL A 493 12.02 7.00 3.85
N LEU A 494 11.45 6.30 2.85
CA LEU A 494 11.40 4.84 2.82
C LEU A 494 12.82 4.25 2.78
N ILE A 495 13.67 4.74 1.88
CA ILE A 495 15.06 4.27 1.75
C ILE A 495 15.85 4.59 3.03
N TRP A 496 15.68 5.80 3.58
CA TRP A 496 16.34 6.21 4.81
C TRP A 496 16.02 5.24 5.96
N ARG A 497 14.77 4.83 6.12
CA ARG A 497 14.37 3.83 7.12
C ARG A 497 15.05 2.49 6.89
N LEU A 498 15.10 2.03 5.63
CA LEU A 498 15.75 0.77 5.27
C LEU A 498 17.25 0.80 5.57
N PHE A 499 17.94 1.91 5.27
CA PHE A 499 19.37 2.07 5.53
C PHE A 499 19.72 2.21 7.01
N LEU A 500 18.84 2.85 7.80
CA LEU A 500 19.10 3.10 9.23
C LEU A 500 18.69 1.93 10.12
N SER A 501 18.06 0.89 9.59
CA SER A 501 17.67 -0.25 10.41
C SER A 501 18.92 -0.95 10.99
N GLU A 502 18.94 -1.15 12.30
CA GLU A 502 19.95 -1.88 13.03
C GLU A 502 19.33 -3.12 13.66
N GLY A 503 20.10 -4.23 13.69
CA GLY A 503 19.69 -5.41 14.42
C GLY A 503 19.87 -5.24 15.92
N ARG A 504 19.31 -6.16 16.70
CA ARG A 504 19.33 -6.10 18.15
C ARG A 504 19.97 -7.34 18.73
N PHE A 505 20.80 -7.15 19.73
CA PHE A 505 21.28 -8.24 20.57
C PHE A 505 20.20 -8.66 21.54
N LEU A 506 19.94 -9.96 21.60
CA LEU A 506 18.95 -10.55 22.48
C LEU A 506 19.64 -11.28 23.62
N GLY A 507 19.17 -11.03 24.82
CA GLY A 507 19.53 -11.81 25.98
C GLY A 507 18.38 -12.70 26.43
N ARG A 508 18.70 -13.64 27.31
CA ARG A 508 17.76 -14.63 27.85
C ARG A 508 17.20 -14.17 29.20
N THR A 509 15.90 -14.24 29.32
CA THR A 509 15.21 -14.04 30.60
C THR A 509 14.20 -15.15 30.84
N ARG A 510 13.80 -15.36 32.07
CA ARG A 510 12.76 -16.35 32.44
C ARG A 510 11.42 -15.64 32.54
N VAL A 511 10.47 -16.04 31.69
CA VAL A 511 9.14 -15.43 31.64
C VAL A 511 8.10 -16.39 32.17
N ARG A 512 7.29 -15.93 33.12
CA ARG A 512 6.10 -16.63 33.62
C ARG A 512 4.87 -16.01 32.97
N THR A 513 4.04 -16.81 32.32
CA THR A 513 2.76 -16.35 31.78
C THR A 513 1.69 -16.39 32.86
N VAL A 514 1.11 -15.27 33.22
CA VAL A 514 -0.01 -15.18 34.17
C VAL A 514 -1.31 -15.04 33.37
N ARG A 515 -2.26 -15.94 33.60
CA ARG A 515 -3.61 -15.86 33.00
C ARG A 515 -4.54 -15.17 33.99
N GLN A 516 -4.94 -13.96 33.67
CA GLN A 516 -5.96 -13.23 34.42
C GLN A 516 -7.34 -13.71 33.96
N THR A 517 -8.01 -14.53 34.78
CA THR A 517 -9.40 -14.89 34.53
C THR A 517 -10.27 -13.80 35.13
N ASN A 518 -10.93 -13.00 34.28
CA ASN A 518 -11.96 -12.07 34.73
C ASN A 518 -13.16 -12.88 35.22
N SER A 519 -13.28 -13.06 36.52
CA SER A 519 -14.42 -13.68 37.19
C SER A 519 -15.67 -12.78 37.21
N ALA A 520 -15.87 -11.94 36.19
CA ALA A 520 -17.03 -11.05 36.09
C ALA A 520 -18.31 -11.73 35.55
N GLN A 521 -18.34 -13.05 35.38
CA GLN A 521 -19.50 -13.76 34.84
C GLN A 521 -20.15 -14.82 35.76
N ALA A 522 -19.82 -14.83 37.03
CA ALA A 522 -20.49 -15.74 37.98
C ALA A 522 -20.90 -15.01 39.26
N SER A 523 -21.95 -14.22 39.19
CA SER A 523 -22.85 -14.01 40.34
C SER A 523 -23.99 -13.04 39.98
N SER A 524 -25.04 -13.54 39.35
CA SER A 524 -26.38 -13.02 39.53
C SER A 524 -27.08 -13.96 40.53
N SER A 525 -26.88 -13.76 41.80
CA SER A 525 -27.81 -14.09 42.89
C SER A 525 -27.28 -13.50 44.20
N ASP A 526 -27.98 -12.51 44.67
CA ASP A 526 -28.18 -12.04 46.07
C ASP A 526 -26.95 -12.05 47.02
N GLY A 527 -26.62 -10.87 47.51
CA GLY A 527 -25.94 -10.68 48.79
C GLY A 527 -24.79 -9.68 48.81
N GLU A 528 -25.03 -8.56 49.50
CA GLU A 528 -24.03 -7.56 49.89
C GLU A 528 -22.78 -8.20 50.48
N GLY A 529 -21.64 -7.99 49.85
CA GLY A 529 -20.34 -8.43 50.43
C GLY A 529 -19.18 -7.89 49.62
N LYS A 530 -18.36 -7.06 50.25
CA LYS A 530 -17.12 -6.49 49.74
C LYS A 530 -16.32 -7.47 48.91
N ALA A 531 -16.10 -7.14 47.64
CA ALA A 531 -15.22 -7.88 46.74
C ALA A 531 -13.77 -7.78 47.28
N LYS A 532 -13.31 -8.88 47.91
CA LYS A 532 -11.88 -9.16 48.09
C LYS A 532 -11.39 -9.72 46.76
N GLU A 533 -10.43 -9.05 46.14
CA GLU A 533 -9.64 -9.64 45.04
C GLU A 533 -8.92 -10.90 45.61
N THR A 534 -9.53 -12.03 45.43
CA THR A 534 -8.84 -13.30 45.62
C THR A 534 -8.23 -13.69 44.29
N VAL A 535 -6.94 -13.42 44.14
CA VAL A 535 -6.08 -14.11 43.16
C VAL A 535 -6.06 -15.55 43.58
N THR A 536 -6.90 -16.40 42.97
CA THR A 536 -6.79 -17.83 43.10
C THR A 536 -5.54 -18.27 42.34
N GLU A 537 -4.51 -18.58 43.10
CA GLU A 537 -3.32 -19.29 42.64
C GLU A 537 -3.70 -20.75 42.30
N ASP A 538 -4.22 -20.95 41.10
CA ASP A 538 -4.18 -22.28 40.47
C ASP A 538 -2.77 -22.51 39.96
N GLU A 539 -1.93 -23.03 40.83
CA GLU A 539 -0.46 -23.14 40.74
C GLU A 539 0.00 -24.22 39.75
N LYS A 540 -0.87 -24.86 38.96
CA LYS A 540 -0.52 -26.07 38.21
C LYS A 540 -0.27 -25.94 36.72
N ASP A 541 -0.47 -24.76 36.08
CA ASP A 541 -0.40 -24.66 34.62
C ASP A 541 0.47 -23.52 34.05
N PHE A 542 1.36 -22.96 34.85
CA PHE A 542 2.26 -21.89 34.40
C PHE A 542 3.66 -22.45 34.13
N SER A 543 3.92 -22.87 32.91
CA SER A 543 5.27 -23.23 32.50
C SER A 543 6.18 -22.00 32.47
N LEU A 544 7.22 -21.98 33.27
CA LEU A 544 8.35 -21.09 33.12
C LEU A 544 8.98 -21.37 31.76
N ARG A 545 8.91 -20.40 30.83
CA ARG A 545 9.55 -20.53 29.55
C ARG A 545 10.70 -19.53 29.42
N PRO A 546 11.77 -19.85 28.69
CA PRO A 546 12.77 -18.87 28.33
C PRO A 546 12.16 -17.86 27.38
N GLY A 547 12.35 -16.58 27.66
CA GLY A 547 12.03 -15.46 26.79
C GLY A 547 13.32 -14.80 26.29
N PHE A 548 13.25 -14.16 25.14
CA PHE A 548 14.37 -13.41 24.56
C PHE A 548 13.94 -11.95 24.42
N LEU A 549 14.65 -11.05 25.09
CA LEU A 549 14.45 -9.61 25.07
C LEU A 549 15.71 -8.91 24.58
N PRO A 550 15.59 -7.72 23.96
CA PRO A 550 16.75 -6.91 23.63
C PRO A 550 17.53 -6.52 24.90
N VAL A 551 18.84 -6.66 24.85
CA VAL A 551 19.73 -6.31 25.99
C VAL A 551 19.65 -4.81 26.31
N GLU A 552 19.42 -3.98 25.32
CA GLU A 552 19.37 -2.52 25.46
C GLU A 552 17.96 -1.97 25.76
N HIS A 553 16.94 -2.81 25.89
CA HIS A 553 15.54 -2.44 26.14
C HIS A 553 14.94 -1.38 25.19
N GLU A 554 15.47 -1.23 23.98
CA GLU A 554 14.99 -0.25 23.00
C GLU A 554 13.63 -0.60 22.37
N ASP A 555 13.09 -1.79 22.66
CA ASP A 555 11.75 -2.24 22.25
C ASP A 555 10.63 -1.72 23.18
N GLY A 556 10.99 -0.97 24.23
CA GLY A 556 10.06 -0.49 25.26
C GLY A 556 9.75 -1.54 26.35
N SER A 557 10.47 -2.68 26.38
CA SER A 557 10.40 -3.62 27.50
C SER A 557 10.87 -2.95 28.80
N ASN A 558 10.37 -3.46 29.94
CA ASN A 558 10.72 -2.89 31.25
C ASN A 558 12.22 -3.01 31.51
N SER A 559 12.90 -1.90 31.70
CA SER A 559 14.34 -1.81 31.98
C SER A 559 14.76 -2.42 33.33
N GLU A 560 13.81 -2.70 34.24
CA GLU A 560 14.08 -3.40 35.51
C GLU A 560 14.32 -4.89 35.31
N VAL A 561 13.90 -5.46 34.16
CA VAL A 561 14.12 -6.86 33.84
C VAL A 561 15.58 -7.04 33.43
N VAL A 562 16.34 -7.77 34.24
CA VAL A 562 17.72 -8.11 33.89
C VAL A 562 17.72 -9.09 32.72
N VAL A 563 18.42 -8.69 31.65
CA VAL A 563 18.54 -9.47 30.41
C VAL A 563 20.02 -9.73 30.17
N ASP A 564 20.45 -10.97 30.32
CA ASP A 564 21.85 -11.36 30.16
C ASP A 564 22.07 -12.15 28.86
N ASN A 565 23.29 -12.12 28.35
CA ASN A 565 23.69 -13.03 27.29
C ASN A 565 23.42 -14.49 27.71
N PRO A 566 22.91 -15.36 26.80
CA PRO A 566 22.52 -16.73 27.16
C PRO A 566 23.65 -17.56 27.77
N TYR A 567 24.88 -17.32 27.34
CA TYR A 567 26.09 -17.94 27.84
C TYR A 567 27.32 -17.06 27.55
N PRO A 568 28.35 -17.05 28.38
CA PRO A 568 29.59 -16.28 28.09
C PRO A 568 30.19 -16.65 26.73
N GLY A 569 30.36 -15.66 25.84
CA GLY A 569 30.85 -15.84 24.48
C GLY A 569 29.82 -16.33 23.45
N VAL A 570 28.55 -16.46 23.82
CA VAL A 570 27.45 -16.77 22.91
C VAL A 570 26.56 -15.54 22.75
N PHE A 571 26.40 -15.09 21.50
CA PHE A 571 25.61 -13.89 21.17
C PHE A 571 24.42 -14.28 20.30
N VAL A 572 23.27 -13.66 20.59
CA VAL A 572 22.04 -13.79 19.79
C VAL A 572 21.78 -12.44 19.12
N TYR A 573 21.66 -12.45 17.80
CA TYR A 573 21.44 -11.24 17.03
C TYR A 573 20.23 -11.40 16.13
N ARG A 574 19.24 -10.49 16.26
CA ARG A 574 18.02 -10.44 15.47
C ARG A 574 18.08 -9.29 14.48
N PHE A 575 17.83 -9.58 13.23
CA PHE A 575 17.64 -8.55 12.21
C PHE A 575 16.30 -7.84 12.43
N ALA A 576 16.28 -6.51 12.30
CA ALA A 576 15.06 -5.71 12.45
C ALA A 576 14.18 -5.74 11.18
N GLU A 577 14.83 -5.83 10.02
CA GLU A 577 14.19 -5.89 8.70
C GLU A 577 14.92 -6.91 7.80
N GLY A 578 14.52 -7.02 6.52
CA GLY A 578 15.19 -7.86 5.55
C GLY A 578 16.68 -7.56 5.45
N PHE A 579 17.49 -8.60 5.19
CA PHE A 579 18.95 -8.51 5.10
C PHE A 579 19.38 -8.48 3.63
N ASN A 580 19.56 -7.27 3.09
CA ASN A 580 19.85 -7.02 1.68
C ASN A 580 21.07 -6.11 1.53
N TYR A 581 21.63 -6.01 0.30
CA TYR A 581 22.82 -5.23 0.02
C TYR A 581 22.81 -3.78 0.57
N PRO A 582 21.70 -3.04 0.64
CA PRO A 582 21.72 -1.67 1.17
C PRO A 582 22.00 -1.56 2.67
N ASN A 583 21.59 -2.57 3.47
CA ASN A 583 21.70 -2.53 4.93
C ASN A 583 22.69 -3.56 5.51
N ALA A 584 23.17 -4.51 4.69
CA ALA A 584 24.01 -5.62 5.14
C ALA A 584 25.26 -5.15 5.91
N SER A 585 25.98 -4.16 5.38
CA SER A 585 27.19 -3.63 6.04
C SER A 585 26.89 -3.01 7.40
N ARG A 586 25.74 -2.32 7.54
CA ARG A 586 25.35 -1.70 8.81
C ARG A 586 25.06 -2.75 9.89
N TYR A 587 24.27 -3.77 9.54
CA TYR A 587 23.98 -4.89 10.45
C TYR A 587 25.27 -5.58 10.92
N LEU A 588 26.16 -5.93 9.98
CA LEU A 588 27.35 -6.68 10.29
C LEU A 588 28.41 -5.84 11.01
N ASN A 589 28.52 -4.54 10.70
CA ASN A 589 29.38 -3.63 11.44
C ASN A 589 28.89 -3.43 12.89
N HIS A 590 27.57 -3.32 13.11
CA HIS A 590 26.99 -3.28 14.45
C HIS A 590 27.29 -4.57 15.21
N LEU A 591 27.04 -5.73 14.59
CA LEU A 591 27.34 -7.05 15.15
C LEU A 591 28.81 -7.16 15.58
N THR A 592 29.76 -6.87 14.68
CA THR A 592 31.20 -6.98 14.97
C THR A 592 31.67 -5.96 15.99
N THR A 593 31.17 -4.73 15.96
CA THR A 593 31.57 -3.68 16.92
C THR A 593 31.19 -4.06 18.34
N VAL A 594 29.97 -4.57 18.55
CA VAL A 594 29.52 -4.99 19.88
C VAL A 594 30.30 -6.21 20.36
N ILE A 595 30.51 -7.22 19.47
CA ILE A 595 31.30 -8.39 19.82
C ILE A 595 32.72 -8.00 20.25
N PHE A 596 33.40 -7.12 19.50
CA PHE A 596 34.76 -6.67 19.85
C PHE A 596 34.83 -5.89 21.16
N LYS A 597 33.76 -5.20 21.55
CA LYS A 597 33.67 -4.48 22.84
C LYS A 597 33.42 -5.40 24.01
N THR A 598 32.69 -6.49 23.81
CA THR A 598 32.19 -7.37 24.89
C THR A 598 32.96 -8.67 25.02
N THR A 599 33.93 -8.94 24.12
CA THR A 599 34.75 -10.15 24.15
C THR A 599 36.24 -9.82 24.06
N ARG A 600 37.08 -10.80 24.39
CA ARG A 600 38.52 -10.75 24.13
C ARG A 600 38.92 -11.74 23.06
N ARG A 601 40.06 -11.50 22.41
CA ARG A 601 40.66 -12.49 21.51
C ARG A 601 41.05 -13.75 22.28
N THR A 602 40.89 -14.90 21.66
CA THR A 602 41.26 -16.19 22.28
C THR A 602 42.79 -16.27 22.45
N ASP A 603 43.54 -15.95 21.43
CA ASP A 603 45.00 -15.89 21.48
C ASP A 603 45.54 -14.50 21.08
N PRO A 604 45.96 -13.67 22.08
CA PRO A 604 46.54 -12.35 21.81
C PRO A 604 47.91 -12.43 21.11
N SER A 605 48.64 -13.55 21.17
CA SER A 605 49.98 -13.69 20.59
C SER A 605 49.94 -13.62 19.05
N LEU A 606 48.83 -13.96 18.42
CA LEU A 606 48.63 -13.87 16.99
C LEU A 606 48.66 -12.43 16.42
N LEU A 607 48.57 -11.43 17.28
CA LEU A 607 48.64 -10.00 16.89
C LEU A 607 50.08 -9.52 16.65
N GLY A 608 51.11 -10.34 16.90
CA GLY A 608 52.49 -9.92 16.81
C GLY A 608 52.92 -8.89 17.87
N LYS A 609 54.14 -8.40 17.76
CA LYS A 609 54.66 -7.35 18.68
C LYS A 609 53.94 -6.04 18.48
N VAL A 610 53.82 -5.24 19.53
CA VAL A 610 53.08 -3.97 19.51
C VAL A 610 53.53 -3.02 18.40
N GLY A 611 54.85 -3.06 18.06
CA GLY A 611 55.42 -2.24 17.00
C GLY A 611 55.03 -2.66 15.58
N ASP A 612 54.65 -3.92 15.37
CA ASP A 612 54.29 -4.49 14.06
C ASP A 612 52.80 -4.28 13.72
N ARG A 613 52.01 -3.75 14.70
CA ARG A 613 50.57 -3.58 14.51
C ARG A 613 50.28 -2.34 13.68
N PRO A 614 49.34 -2.43 12.73
CA PRO A 614 48.87 -1.28 11.97
C PRO A 614 48.25 -0.24 12.87
N TRP A 615 48.26 1.04 12.46
CA TRP A 615 47.76 2.18 13.23
C TRP A 615 46.29 2.09 13.66
N ASN A 616 45.50 1.36 12.89
CA ASN A 616 44.06 1.12 13.11
C ASN A 616 43.77 -0.20 13.85
N ALA A 617 44.76 -0.93 14.30
CA ALA A 617 44.53 -2.09 15.17
C ALA A 617 43.98 -1.60 16.52
N ALA A 618 42.92 -2.26 16.98
CA ALA A 618 42.25 -1.91 18.26
C ALA A 618 43.23 -1.96 19.44
N GLY A 619 43.27 -0.91 20.24
CA GLY A 619 44.12 -0.75 21.41
C GLY A 619 44.94 0.54 21.32
N LYS A 620 44.88 1.40 22.36
CA LYS A 620 45.73 2.60 22.49
C LYS A 620 47.17 2.14 22.62
N ARG A 621 48.14 2.78 21.91
CA ARG A 621 49.56 2.59 22.05
C ARG A 621 49.95 2.71 23.54
N GLY A 622 50.37 1.60 24.16
CA GLY A 622 50.96 1.62 25.52
C GLY A 622 49.99 1.23 26.67
N GLN A 623 48.71 1.05 26.45
CA GLN A 623 47.79 0.46 27.42
C GLN A 623 47.29 -0.89 26.88
N LEU A 624 47.80 -1.99 27.45
CA LEU A 624 47.11 -3.26 27.46
C LEU A 624 45.88 -3.05 28.36
N GLU A 625 44.72 -2.76 27.77
CA GLU A 625 43.48 -2.92 28.51
C GLU A 625 43.46 -4.35 29.02
N ASP A 626 43.41 -4.55 30.32
CA ASP A 626 43.29 -5.86 30.92
C ASP A 626 41.87 -6.40 30.66
N ASN A 627 41.69 -6.97 29.49
CA ASN A 627 40.44 -7.57 29.04
C ASN A 627 40.33 -9.05 29.46
N SER A 628 41.19 -9.50 30.40
CA SER A 628 41.23 -10.89 30.86
C SER A 628 39.90 -11.36 31.47
N HIS A 629 39.09 -10.42 32.00
CA HIS A 629 37.78 -10.68 32.57
C HIS A 629 36.68 -10.93 31.50
N LEU A 630 36.91 -10.52 30.24
CA LEU A 630 35.94 -10.69 29.17
C LEU A 630 35.97 -12.13 28.61
N PRO A 631 34.81 -12.70 28.23
CA PRO A 631 34.74 -14.03 27.62
C PRO A 631 35.36 -14.04 26.23
N THR A 632 35.77 -15.23 25.76
CA THR A 632 36.15 -15.48 24.36
C THR A 632 34.90 -15.71 23.50
N LEU A 633 34.94 -15.29 22.23
CA LEU A 633 33.83 -15.54 21.30
C LEU A 633 33.74 -17.04 20.94
N LYS A 634 32.59 -17.66 21.18
CA LYS A 634 32.35 -19.09 20.94
C LYS A 634 31.33 -19.36 19.85
N ALA A 635 30.19 -18.69 19.88
CA ALA A 635 29.10 -18.91 18.93
C ALA A 635 28.27 -17.64 18.70
N ILE A 636 27.66 -17.55 17.52
CA ILE A 636 26.72 -16.51 17.14
C ILE A 636 25.44 -17.16 16.64
N VAL A 637 24.32 -16.77 17.21
CA VAL A 637 22.98 -17.18 16.79
C VAL A 637 22.33 -16.02 16.04
N LEU A 638 22.03 -16.21 14.77
CA LEU A 638 21.35 -15.24 13.93
C LEU A 638 19.87 -15.60 13.81
N ASP A 639 19.00 -14.72 14.29
CA ASP A 639 17.57 -14.87 14.14
C ASP A 639 17.09 -14.23 12.82
N PHE A 640 16.70 -15.10 11.89
CA PHE A 640 16.26 -14.75 10.54
C PHE A 640 14.74 -14.55 10.44
N SER A 641 14.03 -14.37 11.55
CA SER A 641 12.57 -14.19 11.55
C SER A 641 12.10 -13.01 10.68
N ALA A 642 12.91 -11.94 10.54
CA ALA A 642 12.63 -10.79 9.67
C ALA A 642 13.23 -10.92 8.26
N VAL A 643 14.02 -11.97 7.97
CA VAL A 643 14.76 -12.12 6.70
C VAL A 643 14.01 -13.05 5.76
N ASN A 644 13.28 -12.49 4.80
CA ASN A 644 12.52 -13.28 3.81
C ASN A 644 13.38 -13.71 2.61
N ASN A 645 14.35 -12.88 2.22
CA ASN A 645 15.26 -13.13 1.11
C ASN A 645 16.66 -12.60 1.42
N ILE A 646 17.66 -13.11 0.73
CA ILE A 646 19.03 -12.63 0.77
C ILE A 646 19.55 -12.49 -0.65
N ASP A 647 20.49 -11.57 -0.86
CA ASP A 647 21.18 -11.37 -2.12
C ASP A 647 22.66 -11.80 -2.03
N ALA A 648 23.32 -11.90 -3.20
CA ALA A 648 24.70 -12.34 -3.27
C ALA A 648 25.67 -11.44 -2.49
N THR A 649 25.41 -10.13 -2.47
CA THR A 649 26.25 -9.14 -1.76
C THR A 649 26.14 -9.31 -0.25
N SER A 650 24.92 -9.51 0.26
CA SER A 650 24.68 -9.76 1.69
C SER A 650 25.30 -11.06 2.15
N VAL A 651 25.22 -12.12 1.33
CA VAL A 651 25.88 -13.41 1.59
C VAL A 651 27.39 -13.26 1.62
N GLN A 652 27.97 -12.51 0.68
CA GLN A 652 29.41 -12.24 0.66
C GLN A 652 29.84 -11.46 1.90
N ALA A 653 29.12 -10.42 2.27
CA ALA A 653 29.40 -9.65 3.48
C ALA A 653 29.34 -10.52 4.75
N LEU A 654 28.40 -11.49 4.81
CA LEU A 654 28.32 -12.45 5.90
C LEU A 654 29.52 -13.40 5.94
N LEU A 655 30.01 -13.86 4.77
CA LEU A 655 31.23 -14.67 4.64
C LEU A 655 32.48 -13.90 5.10
N ASP A 656 32.59 -12.64 4.72
CA ASP A 656 33.71 -11.78 5.12
C ASP A 656 33.70 -11.56 6.64
N THR A 657 32.53 -11.34 7.21
CA THR A 657 32.35 -11.23 8.67
C THR A 657 32.69 -12.54 9.39
N ARG A 658 32.28 -13.70 8.83
CA ARG A 658 32.66 -15.00 9.38
C ARG A 658 34.19 -15.14 9.39
N SER A 659 34.83 -14.83 8.29
CA SER A 659 36.29 -14.91 8.15
C SER A 659 37.03 -13.95 9.10
N GLN A 660 36.41 -12.77 9.37
CA GLN A 660 36.96 -11.79 10.31
C GLN A 660 36.87 -12.31 11.75
N LEU A 661 35.69 -12.84 12.14
CA LEU A 661 35.45 -13.33 13.50
C LEU A 661 36.16 -14.67 13.77
N ASP A 662 36.32 -15.52 12.77
CA ASP A 662 37.12 -16.73 12.90
C ASP A 662 38.64 -16.40 13.16
N ARG A 663 39.19 -15.36 12.50
CA ARG A 663 40.53 -14.87 12.81
C ARG A 663 40.62 -14.21 14.18
N TYR A 664 39.52 -13.63 14.66
CA TYR A 664 39.44 -13.02 16.00
C TYR A 664 39.40 -14.10 17.09
N ALA A 665 38.68 -15.18 16.88
CA ALA A 665 38.54 -16.31 17.79
C ALA A 665 39.60 -17.38 17.67
N ALA A 666 40.56 -17.25 16.71
CA ALA A 666 41.60 -18.26 16.49
C ALA A 666 42.37 -18.60 17.77
N PRO A 667 42.76 -19.89 18.00
CA PRO A 667 42.69 -21.05 17.09
C PRO A 667 41.29 -21.67 16.92
N ASP A 668 40.33 -21.30 17.76
CA ASP A 668 38.95 -21.77 17.68
C ASP A 668 38.23 -21.16 16.50
N LYS A 669 37.23 -21.86 15.97
CA LYS A 669 36.28 -21.33 14.97
C LYS A 669 34.97 -20.98 15.65
N VAL A 670 34.32 -19.92 15.15
CA VAL A 670 33.01 -19.47 15.64
C VAL A 670 31.92 -20.35 15.05
N ASP A 671 31.02 -20.87 15.89
CA ASP A 671 29.85 -21.59 15.41
C ASP A 671 28.74 -20.59 15.04
N TRP A 672 28.21 -20.73 13.83
CA TRP A 672 27.16 -19.87 13.29
C TRP A 672 25.85 -20.64 13.23
N HIS A 673 24.94 -20.33 14.12
CA HIS A 673 23.61 -20.91 14.20
C HIS A 673 22.59 -19.97 13.58
N PHE A 674 21.62 -20.51 12.86
CA PHE A 674 20.55 -19.74 12.20
C PHE A 674 19.21 -20.27 12.67
N ALA A 675 18.37 -19.37 13.18
CA ALA A 675 17.02 -19.69 13.63
C ALA A 675 15.96 -19.05 12.73
N ASN A 676 14.79 -19.65 12.64
CA ASN A 676 13.60 -19.09 11.99
C ASN A 676 13.79 -18.75 10.50
N ILE A 677 14.50 -19.56 9.74
CA ILE A 677 14.64 -19.33 8.30
C ILE A 677 13.33 -19.74 7.61
N THR A 678 12.57 -18.75 7.13
CA THR A 678 11.24 -18.95 6.53
C THR A 678 11.26 -19.28 5.04
N SER A 679 12.32 -18.89 4.32
CA SER A 679 12.43 -19.05 2.86
C SER A 679 13.40 -20.17 2.48
N ARG A 680 12.95 -21.13 1.66
CA ARG A 680 13.82 -22.19 1.12
C ARG A 680 14.93 -21.64 0.20
N TRP A 681 14.70 -20.49 -0.43
CA TRP A 681 15.70 -19.80 -1.26
C TRP A 681 16.78 -19.13 -0.42
N THR A 682 16.42 -18.59 0.74
CA THR A 682 17.36 -18.09 1.75
C THR A 682 18.22 -19.22 2.30
N LYS A 683 17.65 -20.37 2.64
CA LYS A 683 18.41 -21.56 3.04
C LYS A 683 19.42 -21.99 1.96
N ARG A 684 18.96 -22.08 0.70
CA ARG A 684 19.84 -22.42 -0.41
C ARG A 684 21.04 -21.45 -0.54
N GLY A 685 20.79 -20.13 -0.42
CA GLY A 685 21.85 -19.12 -0.46
C GLY A 685 22.87 -19.29 0.65
N LEU A 686 22.43 -19.54 1.87
CA LEU A 686 23.29 -19.80 3.03
C LEU A 686 24.09 -21.11 2.87
N VAL A 687 23.44 -22.16 2.37
CA VAL A 687 24.12 -23.45 2.12
C VAL A 687 25.19 -23.33 1.03
N ALA A 688 24.91 -22.60 -0.06
CA ALA A 688 25.87 -22.32 -1.11
C ALA A 688 27.10 -21.55 -0.58
N ALA A 689 26.93 -20.75 0.47
CA ALA A 689 28.00 -20.05 1.18
C ALA A 689 28.70 -20.92 2.25
N GLY A 690 28.33 -22.19 2.38
CA GLY A 690 28.92 -23.10 3.37
C GLY A 690 28.47 -22.87 4.81
N PHE A 691 27.27 -22.28 5.02
CA PHE A 691 26.62 -22.21 6.31
C PHE A 691 25.71 -23.44 6.53
N GLY A 692 25.33 -23.69 7.78
CA GLY A 692 24.48 -24.80 8.16
C GLY A 692 25.24 -26.12 8.40
N ILE A 693 26.51 -26.20 8.04
CA ILE A 693 27.37 -27.38 8.20
C ILE A 693 28.38 -27.10 9.29
N ARG A 694 28.66 -28.08 10.11
CA ARG A 694 29.70 -27.98 11.13
C ARG A 694 31.05 -28.46 10.58
N ASN A 695 32.03 -27.59 10.62
CA ASN A 695 33.44 -27.92 10.30
C ASN A 695 34.20 -28.19 11.62
N GLY A 696 34.17 -29.41 12.14
CA GLY A 696 34.85 -29.75 13.39
C GLY A 696 34.42 -31.10 13.94
N PRO A 697 34.94 -31.51 15.12
CA PRO A 697 34.56 -32.78 15.74
C PRO A 697 33.04 -32.84 15.99
N PRO A 698 32.44 -34.04 16.01
CA PRO A 698 31.01 -34.18 16.19
C PRO A 698 30.61 -33.53 17.53
N GLY A 699 29.72 -32.53 17.42
CA GLY A 699 29.14 -31.85 18.58
C GLY A 699 27.79 -32.42 18.94
N ARG A 700 27.20 -31.90 20.00
CA ARG A 700 25.84 -32.23 20.36
C ARG A 700 24.86 -31.61 19.32
N THR A 701 24.09 -32.48 18.69
CA THR A 701 23.01 -32.03 17.75
C THR A 701 21.71 -31.98 18.53
N ILE A 702 21.07 -30.84 18.55
CA ILE A 702 19.74 -30.61 19.10
C ILE A 702 18.80 -30.35 17.95
N PHE A 703 17.69 -31.06 17.87
CA PHE A 703 16.70 -30.89 16.81
C PHE A 703 15.29 -31.13 17.36
N SER A 704 14.32 -30.50 16.76
CA SER A 704 12.91 -30.58 17.12
C SER A 704 12.23 -31.71 16.37
N ILE A 705 11.37 -32.47 17.06
CA ILE A 705 10.53 -33.53 16.50
C ILE A 705 9.06 -33.13 16.63
N ALA A 706 8.24 -33.52 15.65
CA ALA A 706 6.80 -33.35 15.68
C ALA A 706 6.08 -34.67 15.38
N GLU A 707 4.86 -34.81 15.89
CA GLU A 707 4.00 -35.94 15.57
C GLU A 707 3.48 -35.85 14.13
N LEU A 708 3.51 -36.97 13.40
CA LEU A 708 3.01 -37.08 12.05
C LEU A 708 1.48 -37.01 12.08
N GLY A 709 0.91 -35.86 11.82
CA GLY A 709 -0.53 -35.64 11.91
C GLY A 709 -0.94 -34.49 12.83
N GLY A 710 0.05 -33.80 13.38
CA GLY A 710 0.10 -32.65 14.27
C GLY A 710 -1.03 -31.65 14.31
N ALA A 711 -2.25 -32.10 14.62
CA ALA A 711 -3.26 -31.19 15.11
C ALA A 711 -3.09 -31.11 16.63
N ASP A 712 -2.86 -29.94 17.16
CA ASP A 712 -3.02 -29.61 18.55
C ASP A 712 -4.35 -30.26 19.03
N SER A 713 -4.35 -31.01 20.11
CA SER A 713 -5.53 -31.77 20.57
C SER A 713 -6.79 -30.91 20.66
N ALA A 714 -6.64 -29.60 20.96
CA ALA A 714 -7.71 -28.62 20.99
C ALA A 714 -8.24 -28.28 19.58
N ALA A 715 -7.38 -28.17 18.58
CA ALA A 715 -7.77 -27.89 17.19
C ALA A 715 -8.45 -29.10 16.55
N ALA A 716 -7.95 -30.33 16.85
CA ALA A 716 -8.56 -31.57 16.40
C ALA A 716 -9.94 -31.80 17.05
N ALA A 717 -10.10 -31.48 18.33
CA ALA A 717 -11.38 -31.51 19.02
C ALA A 717 -12.39 -30.51 18.41
N ALA A 718 -11.97 -29.27 18.16
CA ALA A 718 -12.81 -28.25 17.55
C ALA A 718 -13.21 -28.60 16.10
N GLU A 719 -12.33 -29.24 15.34
CA GLU A 719 -12.65 -29.71 13.99
C GLU A 719 -13.58 -30.91 14.00
N ALA A 720 -13.41 -31.83 14.97
CA ALA A 720 -14.33 -32.94 15.19
C ALA A 720 -15.73 -32.45 15.60
N GLU A 721 -15.84 -31.43 16.45
CA GLU A 721 -17.12 -30.83 16.82
C GLU A 721 -17.77 -30.14 15.59
N ARG A 722 -17.00 -29.42 14.77
CA ARG A 722 -17.51 -28.83 13.51
C ARG A 722 -18.00 -29.89 12.53
N ARG A 723 -17.29 -31.00 12.40
CA ARG A 723 -17.73 -32.13 11.56
C ARG A 723 -19.00 -32.77 12.06
N LYS A 724 -19.11 -33.02 13.38
CA LYS A 724 -20.34 -33.53 14.01
C LYS A 724 -21.52 -32.57 13.82
N ALA A 725 -21.30 -31.26 13.99
CA ALA A 725 -22.32 -30.24 13.74
C ALA A 725 -22.73 -30.18 12.25
N ALA A 726 -21.80 -30.37 11.33
CA ALA A 726 -22.07 -30.41 9.88
C ALA A 726 -22.78 -31.71 9.46
N GLU A 727 -22.48 -32.84 10.11
CA GLU A 727 -23.18 -34.11 9.91
C GLU A 727 -24.61 -34.06 10.45
N GLN A 728 -24.82 -33.50 11.64
CA GLN A 728 -26.17 -33.31 12.20
C GLN A 728 -27.03 -32.33 11.36
N LEU A 729 -26.42 -31.37 10.69
CA LEU A 729 -27.09 -30.51 9.70
C LEU A 729 -27.41 -31.24 8.38
N LYS A 730 -26.62 -32.24 8.01
CA LYS A 730 -26.87 -33.08 6.84
C LYS A 730 -27.90 -34.17 7.11
N GLU A 731 -27.91 -34.79 8.29
CA GLU A 731 -28.93 -35.77 8.70
C GLU A 731 -30.34 -35.17 8.81
N LYS A 732 -30.46 -33.85 9.07
CA LYS A 732 -31.75 -33.16 9.02
C LYS A 732 -32.28 -32.93 7.61
N ASN A 733 -31.49 -33.19 6.56
CA ASN A 733 -31.86 -32.88 5.16
C ASN A 733 -31.82 -34.07 4.20
N THR A 734 -31.51 -35.30 4.68
CA THR A 734 -31.52 -36.46 3.78
C THR A 734 -31.80 -37.74 4.55
N ASP A 735 -33.02 -38.22 4.48
CA ASP A 735 -33.29 -39.67 4.44
C ASP A 735 -32.84 -40.15 3.07
N ASP A 736 -32.11 -41.29 3.05
CA ASP A 736 -31.54 -42.01 1.91
C ASP A 736 -30.17 -41.54 1.37
N ILE A 737 -29.16 -42.32 1.73
CA ILE A 737 -28.29 -43.16 0.89
C ILE A 737 -27.14 -43.74 1.72
N GLU A 738 -27.01 -45.08 1.63
CA GLU A 738 -26.06 -45.94 2.32
C GLU A 738 -24.58 -45.66 2.03
N SER A 739 -23.82 -45.82 3.11
CA SER A 739 -22.44 -46.32 3.25
C SER A 739 -21.51 -46.43 2.06
N ILE A 740 -20.37 -45.75 2.10
CA ILE A 740 -19.09 -46.28 1.60
C ILE A 740 -17.95 -45.81 2.55
N GLY A 741 -17.33 -46.82 3.18
CA GLY A 741 -15.93 -46.93 3.50
C GLY A 741 -15.29 -45.81 4.36
N GLY A 742 -15.49 -45.86 5.68
CA GLY A 742 -14.63 -45.18 6.62
C GLY A 742 -13.20 -45.71 6.55
N VAL A 743 -12.27 -45.02 5.93
CA VAL A 743 -10.85 -45.20 6.16
C VAL A 743 -10.53 -44.61 7.54
N SER A 744 -10.57 -45.46 8.56
CA SER A 744 -9.99 -45.18 9.86
C SER A 744 -8.48 -44.95 9.66
N ARG A 745 -8.05 -43.69 9.58
CA ARG A 745 -6.65 -43.33 9.77
C ARG A 745 -6.31 -43.64 11.22
N ARG A 746 -5.76 -44.84 11.45
CA ARG A 746 -4.98 -45.11 12.65
C ARG A 746 -3.93 -44.04 12.75
N SER A 747 -4.01 -43.17 13.76
CA SER A 747 -2.97 -42.27 14.17
C SER A 747 -1.80 -43.15 14.64
N SER A 748 -0.84 -43.40 13.77
CA SER A 748 0.45 -43.86 14.21
C SER A 748 1.10 -42.65 14.87
N ASN A 749 1.46 -42.74 16.13
CA ASN A 749 2.30 -41.74 16.85
C ASN A 749 3.74 -41.74 16.28
N LYS A 750 3.85 -41.61 14.97
CA LYS A 750 5.11 -41.55 14.28
C LYS A 750 5.64 -40.12 14.40
N GLN A 751 6.74 -39.96 15.11
CA GLN A 751 7.44 -38.69 15.26
C GLN A 751 8.45 -38.53 14.13
N VAL A 752 8.59 -37.32 13.61
CA VAL A 752 9.53 -36.95 12.52
C VAL A 752 10.27 -35.68 12.86
N ALA A 753 11.50 -35.55 12.38
CA ALA A 753 12.27 -34.32 12.52
C ALA A 753 11.58 -33.19 11.76
N VAL A 754 11.45 -32.01 12.37
CA VAL A 754 10.79 -30.84 11.80
C VAL A 754 11.62 -30.24 10.68
N GLN A 755 12.96 -30.35 10.74
CA GLN A 755 13.90 -29.82 9.75
C GLN A 755 14.97 -30.83 9.37
N GLY A 756 15.67 -30.57 8.25
CA GLY A 756 16.67 -31.49 7.72
C GLY A 756 17.86 -31.69 8.64
N LEU A 757 18.12 -32.95 9.02
CA LEU A 757 19.25 -33.32 9.87
C LEU A 757 20.61 -33.14 9.18
N ASN A 758 20.63 -32.97 7.85
CA ASN A 758 21.82 -32.68 7.08
C ASN A 758 22.35 -31.23 7.27
N ARG A 759 21.63 -30.41 8.04
CA ARG A 759 21.98 -29.01 8.33
C ARG A 759 21.89 -28.72 9.84
N PRO A 760 22.82 -29.24 10.66
CA PRO A 760 22.73 -29.20 12.12
C PRO A 760 22.85 -27.82 12.75
N LEU A 761 23.23 -26.77 12.00
CA LEU A 761 23.30 -25.38 12.48
C LEU A 761 22.12 -24.51 12.01
N PHE A 762 21.14 -25.10 11.31
CA PHE A 762 19.86 -24.46 11.03
C PHE A 762 18.83 -25.01 12.01
N HIS A 763 18.06 -24.13 12.63
CA HIS A 763 17.14 -24.46 13.72
C HIS A 763 15.73 -23.98 13.42
N PHE A 764 14.75 -24.73 13.89
CA PHE A 764 13.34 -24.41 13.72
C PHE A 764 12.97 -23.12 14.45
N ASP A 765 13.44 -22.96 15.69
CA ASP A 765 13.18 -21.79 16.50
C ASP A 765 14.45 -21.24 17.18
N LEU A 766 14.29 -20.07 17.80
CA LEU A 766 15.38 -19.38 18.47
C LEU A 766 15.83 -20.12 19.74
N HIS A 767 14.91 -20.78 20.43
CA HIS A 767 15.23 -21.51 21.66
C HIS A 767 16.15 -22.72 21.37
N GLU A 768 15.78 -23.51 20.37
CA GLU A 768 16.59 -24.64 19.90
C GLU A 768 18.01 -24.19 19.47
N ALA A 769 18.06 -23.07 18.70
CA ALA A 769 19.34 -22.52 18.25
C ALA A 769 20.25 -22.10 19.41
N VAL A 770 19.70 -21.45 20.41
CA VAL A 770 20.45 -21.01 21.59
C VAL A 770 20.90 -22.17 22.45
N GLU A 771 20.05 -23.17 22.70
CA GLU A 771 20.45 -24.36 23.45
C GLU A 771 21.55 -25.16 22.72
N ALA A 772 21.44 -25.28 21.38
CA ALA A 772 22.48 -25.92 20.57
C ALA A 772 23.79 -25.13 20.62
N ALA A 773 23.73 -23.81 20.55
CA ALA A 773 24.91 -22.95 20.65
C ALA A 773 25.58 -23.05 22.03
N ILE A 774 24.80 -23.10 23.13
CA ILE A 774 25.32 -23.28 24.49
C ILE A 774 25.97 -24.65 24.63
N ALA A 775 25.25 -25.73 24.22
CA ALA A 775 25.79 -27.10 24.30
C ALA A 775 27.11 -27.25 23.53
N ASN A 776 27.23 -26.62 22.40
CA ASN A 776 28.47 -26.61 21.61
C ASN A 776 29.57 -25.72 22.20
N ALA A 777 29.18 -24.56 22.79
CA ALA A 777 30.14 -23.64 23.43
C ALA A 777 30.77 -24.28 24.70
N GLN A 778 30.05 -25.15 25.40
CA GLN A 778 30.55 -25.88 26.58
C GLN A 778 31.61 -26.95 26.23
N LEU A 779 31.64 -27.41 24.98
CA LEU A 779 32.64 -28.37 24.49
C LEU A 779 33.96 -27.68 24.07
N LYS A 780 33.94 -26.35 23.89
CA LYS A 780 35.14 -25.56 23.58
C LYS A 780 35.83 -25.19 24.89
N THR A 781 37.16 -25.25 24.89
CA THR A 781 37.98 -24.91 26.05
C THR A 781 37.68 -23.51 26.59
N PRO A 782 37.75 -23.27 27.90
CA PRO A 782 37.44 -21.97 28.51
C PRO A 782 38.34 -20.81 28.08
#